data_025157c90a374b04042ad0886db5e4c4
#
_entry.id   025157c90a374b04042ad0886db5e4c4
#
_cell.length_a   1.000
_cell.length_b   1.000
_cell.length_c   1.000
_cell.angle_alpha   90.00
_cell.angle_beta   90.00
_cell.angle_gamma   90.00
#
_symmetry.space_group_name_H-M   'P 1'
#
loop_
_entity.id
_entity.type
_entity.pdbx_description
1 polymer ?
#
loop_
_entity_poly.entity_id
_entity_poly.type
_entity_poly.pdbx_seq_one_letter_code
_entity_poly.pdbx_strand_id
1 'polypeptide(L)'
;MKKKSDGQCAFLNLRLLIALLVFLSGVALAMFADARPRSGKPSSNVAQKQTVTAGVQPPNQAFWAQTNGPQGGDGIALATSPSGHIFVGTQGGGVFRSTDNGETWTGINNGLADTNVRALVINNAGHIFAGTWSSGVFRSTDNGDSWTAVNNGLDSLSVRSLVINSSGDIFAGTFYGGVYRSVDNGDNWTLLNTGAAGPYVPALAINASGDVFAATWDVKFCTGIFRSTDNGDSWTEINNGLTNLGILSFAINENGDVFAGADVDGLCGNGRVFRSTNNGDSWELVQSGLSTGNGINALLATSGGAIFAGSYGDGVFRSTDNGDNWTPVNTGLTEQRVISFTVNQNGDIFAGTYVGGGVFRSSDNGNTWVERNNGLVATDVRAIAIKSDNTIFAGTYGTGMDRSSDTGQSWEQINNGLFAHFIRSLASAPNGHIFAGADFVDGLGGVFRSTDNGQSWTDVNQGVIEFDVRALAINSNGHIFAGTYVGGTIGGVWRSTDDGESWTHVNNGDNCGLIWSLAIDSQGHIFAGTAGCGDGVYRSTDNGDTWQLANTGLTSTNVAALAVSNNGHIFAGTRSLIGKGGGIFRSSDDGETWTEEDNGLTALDVNALSINSVGHIFAGTDGGAFQSKNDGANWLDVSSGLIPPRGPIDALAIDSEGFAFAGTAGGGVFRSVQPTVRSTPAPRPRPTPRPRPTPPL
;
A
#
# COMPACT_ATOMS: atom_id res chain seq x y z
N MET A 1 -40.98 15.74 29.57
CA MET A 1 -40.29 15.96 28.32
C MET A 1 -38.84 16.37 28.61
N LYS A 2 -37.93 15.43 28.82
CA LYS A 2 -36.46 15.58 28.89
C LYS A 2 -35.90 14.19 29.11
N LYS A 3 -35.54 13.50 28.01
CA LYS A 3 -34.66 12.33 27.94
C LYS A 3 -34.69 11.78 26.51
N LYS A 4 -33.95 12.45 25.59
CA LYS A 4 -33.63 11.92 24.26
C LYS A 4 -32.52 12.77 23.61
N SER A 5 -31.38 12.96 24.27
CA SER A 5 -30.22 13.61 23.63
C SER A 5 -28.87 12.99 23.99
N ASP A 6 -28.81 12.03 24.92
CA ASP A 6 -27.51 11.50 25.40
C ASP A 6 -27.03 10.24 24.66
N GLY A 7 -27.85 9.69 23.74
CA GLY A 7 -27.49 8.48 22.98
C GLY A 7 -26.69 8.75 21.69
N GLN A 8 -26.85 9.91 21.07
CA GLN A 8 -26.17 10.19 19.77
C GLN A 8 -24.73 10.68 19.94
N CYS A 9 -24.40 11.38 21.02
CA CYS A 9 -23.01 11.78 21.30
C CYS A 9 -22.09 10.62 21.69
N ALA A 10 -22.61 9.55 22.31
CA ALA A 10 -21.81 8.40 22.69
C ALA A 10 -21.43 7.52 21.47
N PHE A 11 -22.30 7.45 20.47
CA PHE A 11 -22.02 6.71 19.23
C PHE A 11 -21.05 7.45 18.30
N LEU A 12 -21.06 8.77 18.26
CA LEU A 12 -20.11 9.56 17.48
C LEU A 12 -18.67 9.46 18.03
N ASN A 13 -18.54 9.49 19.37
CA ASN A 13 -17.22 9.35 20.03
C ASN A 13 -16.62 7.94 19.91
N LEU A 14 -17.45 6.90 19.77
CA LEU A 14 -16.95 5.53 19.55
C LEU A 14 -16.50 5.33 18.11
N ARG A 15 -17.13 5.96 17.12
CA ARG A 15 -16.72 5.93 15.70
C ARG A 15 -15.41 6.69 15.46
N LEU A 16 -15.21 7.84 16.12
CA LEU A 16 -13.94 8.57 16.09
C LEU A 16 -12.80 7.81 16.78
N LEU A 17 -13.09 7.09 17.87
CA LEU A 17 -12.10 6.26 18.55
C LEU A 17 -11.67 5.04 17.72
N ILE A 18 -12.58 4.46 16.94
CA ILE A 18 -12.30 3.33 16.03
C ILE A 18 -11.55 3.82 14.80
N ALA A 19 -11.90 4.96 14.21
CA ALA A 19 -11.15 5.56 13.10
C ALA A 19 -9.73 5.97 13.53
N LEU A 20 -9.57 6.51 14.73
CA LEU A 20 -8.26 6.83 15.32
C LEU A 20 -7.45 5.58 15.68
N LEU A 21 -8.09 4.48 16.11
CA LEU A 21 -7.45 3.20 16.37
C LEU A 21 -7.05 2.48 15.07
N VAL A 22 -7.80 2.63 13.98
CA VAL A 22 -7.42 2.11 12.65
C VAL A 22 -6.30 2.94 12.04
N PHE A 23 -6.31 4.26 12.22
CA PHE A 23 -5.21 5.14 11.81
C PHE A 23 -3.95 4.90 12.68
N LEU A 24 -4.11 4.68 13.98
CA LEU A 24 -3.02 4.33 14.90
C LEU A 24 -2.56 2.87 14.80
N SER A 25 -3.43 1.92 14.40
CA SER A 25 -3.00 0.53 14.19
C SER A 25 -2.20 0.35 12.89
N GLY A 26 -2.50 1.11 11.83
CA GLY A 26 -1.63 1.21 10.66
C GLY A 26 -0.27 1.87 10.95
N VAL A 27 -0.22 2.78 11.94
CA VAL A 27 0.98 3.48 12.37
C VAL A 27 1.69 2.75 13.51
N ALA A 28 0.98 2.04 14.40
CA ALA A 28 1.58 1.36 15.55
C ALA A 28 2.25 0.03 15.19
N LEU A 29 1.89 -0.62 14.07
CA LEU A 29 2.59 -1.83 13.61
C LEU A 29 4.00 -1.55 13.06
N ALA A 30 4.32 -0.30 12.74
CA ALA A 30 5.67 0.12 12.31
C ALA A 30 6.58 0.61 13.46
N MET A 31 6.08 0.71 14.70
CA MET A 31 6.80 1.37 15.80
C MET A 31 7.68 0.47 16.67
N PHE A 32 7.78 -0.82 16.45
CA PHE A 32 8.58 -1.72 17.33
C PHE A 32 9.55 -2.64 16.59
N ALA A 33 10.36 -2.07 15.70
CA ALA A 33 11.55 -2.74 15.19
C ALA A 33 12.82 -1.96 15.57
N ASP A 34 13.04 -1.73 16.88
CA ASP A 34 14.32 -1.25 17.40
C ASP A 34 15.12 -2.44 17.93
N ALA A 35 15.84 -3.12 17.02
CA ALA A 35 16.74 -4.21 17.34
C ALA A 35 18.14 -3.64 17.62
N ARG A 36 18.50 -3.49 18.90
CA ARG A 36 19.89 -3.27 19.33
C ARG A 36 20.74 -4.51 19.03
N PRO A 37 21.95 -4.36 18.49
CA PRO A 37 22.82 -5.51 18.24
C PRO A 37 23.39 -6.07 19.54
N ARG A 38 23.09 -7.32 19.85
CA ARG A 38 23.81 -8.08 20.88
C ARG A 38 25.06 -8.70 20.26
N SER A 39 26.21 -8.28 20.76
CA SER A 39 27.50 -8.92 20.49
C SER A 39 27.53 -10.33 21.12
N GLY A 40 27.50 -11.37 20.30
CA GLY A 40 27.75 -12.75 20.70
C GLY A 40 28.94 -13.30 19.92
N LYS A 41 29.96 -13.79 20.65
CA LYS A 41 31.16 -14.42 20.10
C LYS A 41 30.82 -15.73 19.38
N PRO A 42 31.55 -16.09 18.32
CA PRO A 42 31.33 -17.34 17.59
C PRO A 42 31.90 -18.53 18.34
N SER A 43 31.10 -19.58 18.53
CA SER A 43 31.61 -20.91 18.92
C SER A 43 31.74 -21.75 17.63
N SER A 44 32.96 -22.25 17.43
CA SER A 44 33.33 -23.16 16.35
C SER A 44 32.75 -24.57 16.62
N ASN A 45 31.94 -25.09 15.69
CA ASN A 45 31.84 -26.53 15.45
C ASN A 45 31.57 -26.80 13.99
N VAL A 46 32.60 -27.32 13.31
CA VAL A 46 32.54 -27.73 11.89
C VAL A 46 31.90 -29.12 11.84
N ALA A 47 30.66 -29.19 11.33
CA ALA A 47 30.09 -30.44 10.84
C ALA A 47 30.05 -30.37 9.29
N GLN A 48 30.73 -31.28 8.65
CA GLN A 48 30.75 -31.43 7.17
C GLN A 48 29.32 -31.73 6.68
N LYS A 49 28.79 -30.84 5.84
CA LYS A 49 27.51 -31.01 5.17
C LYS A 49 27.77 -31.54 3.76
N GLN A 50 27.22 -32.71 3.46
CA GLN A 50 27.15 -33.25 2.09
C GLN A 50 26.41 -32.28 1.16
N THR A 51 27.05 -31.90 0.08
CA THR A 51 26.50 -31.05 -0.96
C THR A 51 25.50 -31.86 -1.80
N VAL A 52 24.19 -31.61 -1.57
CA VAL A 52 23.17 -32.00 -2.54
C VAL A 52 23.12 -30.90 -3.60
N THR A 53 23.55 -31.23 -4.82
CA THR A 53 23.44 -30.32 -5.97
C THR A 53 21.99 -30.17 -6.38
N ALA A 54 21.31 -29.17 -5.83
CA ALA A 54 20.08 -28.64 -6.41
C ALA A 54 20.43 -27.93 -7.72
N GLY A 55 19.59 -28.09 -8.74
CA GLY A 55 19.76 -27.45 -10.04
C GLY A 55 19.90 -25.93 -9.86
N VAL A 56 21.10 -25.42 -10.05
CA VAL A 56 21.47 -24.01 -9.89
C VAL A 56 20.85 -23.24 -11.05
N GLN A 57 19.98 -22.26 -10.75
CA GLN A 57 19.69 -21.18 -11.70
C GLN A 57 21.01 -20.50 -12.08
N PRO A 58 21.15 -20.02 -13.33
CA PRO A 58 22.31 -19.23 -13.72
C PRO A 58 22.48 -18.06 -12.73
N PRO A 59 23.70 -17.74 -12.26
CA PRO A 59 23.94 -16.85 -11.13
C PRO A 59 23.54 -15.38 -11.31
N ASN A 60 22.81 -15.01 -12.39
CA ASN A 60 22.44 -13.63 -12.71
C ASN A 60 21.00 -13.46 -13.26
N GLN A 61 20.10 -14.44 -13.13
CA GLN A 61 18.73 -14.25 -13.59
C GLN A 61 17.80 -13.98 -12.38
N ALA A 62 17.08 -12.85 -12.42
CA ALA A 62 16.05 -12.54 -11.44
C ALA A 62 14.97 -13.64 -11.42
N PHE A 63 14.43 -13.95 -10.25
CA PHE A 63 13.32 -14.91 -10.12
C PHE A 63 12.00 -14.29 -10.59
N TRP A 64 11.78 -13.00 -10.28
CA TRP A 64 10.58 -12.24 -10.62
C TRP A 64 10.86 -11.19 -11.69
N ALA A 65 9.86 -10.93 -12.51
CA ALA A 65 9.78 -9.76 -13.39
C ALA A 65 8.46 -9.03 -13.09
N GLN A 66 8.51 -7.71 -13.00
CA GLN A 66 7.30 -6.89 -12.86
C GLN A 66 6.47 -7.02 -14.13
N THR A 67 5.15 -7.16 -13.98
CA THR A 67 4.19 -7.10 -15.08
C THR A 67 3.92 -5.64 -15.45
N ASN A 68 3.15 -5.38 -16.52
CA ASN A 68 2.84 -4.02 -16.95
C ASN A 68 1.62 -3.41 -16.22
N GLY A 69 1.34 -3.84 -15.01
CA GLY A 69 0.23 -3.31 -14.23
C GLY A 69 -0.09 -4.17 -12.98
N PRO A 70 -1.23 -3.93 -12.36
CA PRO A 70 -2.17 -2.80 -12.57
C PRO A 70 -1.51 -1.42 -12.53
N GLN A 71 -2.01 -0.48 -13.33
CA GLN A 71 -1.49 0.89 -13.38
C GLN A 71 -2.20 1.79 -12.37
N GLY A 72 -1.50 2.82 -11.87
CA GLY A 72 -1.95 3.70 -10.82
C GLY A 72 -1.06 3.61 -9.58
N GLY A 73 -1.57 4.06 -8.47
CA GLY A 73 -0.88 4.08 -7.18
C GLY A 73 -1.02 5.43 -6.49
N ASP A 74 -0.54 5.54 -5.26
CA ASP A 74 -0.63 6.78 -4.48
C ASP A 74 0.45 7.77 -4.91
N GLY A 75 0.08 8.80 -5.64
CA GLY A 75 0.97 9.89 -6.06
C GLY A 75 1.22 10.89 -4.92
N ILE A 76 2.07 10.52 -3.96
CA ILE A 76 2.27 11.25 -2.70
C ILE A 76 3.00 12.58 -2.90
N ALA A 77 4.03 12.60 -3.75
CA ALA A 77 4.86 13.78 -3.97
C ALA A 77 5.11 13.97 -5.47
N LEU A 78 5.00 15.19 -5.94
CA LEU A 78 5.25 15.56 -7.33
C LEU A 78 6.32 16.65 -7.40
N ALA A 79 7.24 16.54 -8.37
CA ALA A 79 8.24 17.55 -8.65
C ALA A 79 8.50 17.66 -10.16
N THR A 80 8.82 18.85 -10.62
CA THR A 80 9.20 19.11 -12.02
C THR A 80 10.63 19.65 -12.05
N SER A 81 11.47 19.06 -12.91
CA SER A 81 12.86 19.49 -13.08
C SER A 81 12.97 20.69 -13.99
N PRO A 82 14.11 21.43 -13.95
CA PRO A 82 14.41 22.48 -14.91
C PRO A 82 14.47 22.01 -16.37
N SER A 83 14.67 20.72 -16.61
CA SER A 83 14.62 20.10 -17.95
C SER A 83 13.20 19.75 -18.41
N GLY A 84 12.18 19.98 -17.59
CA GLY A 84 10.77 19.67 -17.89
C GLY A 84 10.36 18.22 -17.59
N HIS A 85 11.25 17.39 -17.03
CA HIS A 85 10.86 16.04 -16.59
C HIS A 85 10.00 16.12 -15.32
N ILE A 86 9.03 15.24 -15.23
CA ILE A 86 8.12 15.14 -14.09
C ILE A 86 8.47 13.89 -13.29
N PHE A 87 8.51 14.03 -11.97
CA PHE A 87 8.78 12.97 -11.04
C PHE A 87 7.59 12.79 -10.10
N VAL A 88 7.23 11.54 -9.84
CA VAL A 88 6.24 11.19 -8.82
C VAL A 88 6.87 10.22 -7.82
N GLY A 89 6.78 10.59 -6.55
CA GLY A 89 7.07 9.72 -5.42
C GLY A 89 5.80 9.04 -4.96
N THR A 90 5.85 7.73 -4.77
CA THR A 90 4.67 6.91 -4.47
C THR A 90 4.79 6.20 -3.13
N GLN A 91 3.66 5.73 -2.63
CA GLN A 91 3.63 4.86 -1.46
C GLN A 91 3.92 3.42 -1.89
N GLY A 92 5.17 2.97 -1.70
CA GLY A 92 5.59 1.60 -1.95
C GLY A 92 6.20 1.32 -3.33
N GLY A 93 5.85 2.09 -4.38
CA GLY A 93 6.43 1.92 -5.73
C GLY A 93 7.74 2.69 -5.97
N GLY A 94 8.13 3.57 -5.06
CA GLY A 94 9.32 4.41 -5.18
C GLY A 94 9.10 5.65 -6.02
N VAL A 95 10.10 6.01 -6.83
CA VAL A 95 10.07 7.18 -7.71
C VAL A 95 9.90 6.73 -9.17
N PHE A 96 8.98 7.40 -9.86
CA PHE A 96 8.78 7.28 -11.30
C PHE A 96 9.10 8.61 -11.98
N ARG A 97 9.64 8.54 -13.20
CA ARG A 97 9.97 9.68 -14.05
C ARG A 97 9.19 9.63 -15.35
N SER A 98 8.64 10.76 -15.76
CA SER A 98 8.12 11.00 -17.10
C SER A 98 9.00 12.02 -17.81
N THR A 99 9.36 11.75 -19.06
CA THR A 99 10.09 12.65 -19.95
C THR A 99 9.23 13.18 -21.10
N ASP A 100 7.97 12.77 -21.15
CA ASP A 100 6.99 13.04 -22.21
C ASP A 100 5.70 13.69 -21.69
N ASN A 101 5.86 14.55 -20.67
CA ASN A 101 4.75 15.32 -20.10
C ASN A 101 3.66 14.45 -19.46
N GLY A 102 4.03 13.35 -18.82
CA GLY A 102 3.12 12.45 -18.12
C GLY A 102 2.47 11.39 -19.00
N GLU A 103 2.78 11.33 -20.30
CA GLU A 103 2.19 10.32 -21.19
C GLU A 103 2.66 8.90 -20.80
N THR A 104 3.95 8.78 -20.42
CA THR A 104 4.50 7.52 -19.91
C THR A 104 5.39 7.72 -18.69
N TRP A 105 5.44 6.71 -17.82
CA TRP A 105 6.25 6.71 -16.61
C TRP A 105 7.22 5.53 -16.59
N THR A 106 8.40 5.76 -16.03
CA THR A 106 9.44 4.74 -15.83
C THR A 106 9.88 4.77 -14.37
N GLY A 107 9.86 3.61 -13.70
CA GLY A 107 10.39 3.46 -12.34
C GLY A 107 11.91 3.65 -12.33
N ILE A 108 12.40 4.49 -11.41
CA ILE A 108 13.83 4.89 -11.32
C ILE A 108 14.36 4.67 -9.91
N ASN A 109 14.32 3.44 -9.40
CA ASN A 109 14.54 3.10 -7.99
C ASN A 109 15.92 2.51 -7.68
N ASN A 110 16.87 2.51 -8.63
CA ASN A 110 18.19 1.93 -8.43
C ASN A 110 18.95 2.63 -7.29
N GLY A 111 19.20 1.93 -6.18
CA GLY A 111 19.84 2.47 -4.98
C GLY A 111 18.87 3.10 -3.97
N LEU A 112 17.58 3.25 -4.28
CA LEU A 112 16.54 3.71 -3.37
C LEU A 112 16.11 2.56 -2.45
N ALA A 113 16.56 2.56 -1.21
CA ALA A 113 16.32 1.45 -0.28
C ALA A 113 14.92 1.46 0.35
N ASP A 114 14.21 2.61 0.31
CA ASP A 114 12.84 2.77 0.80
C ASP A 114 12.00 3.38 -0.32
N THR A 115 11.03 2.63 -0.79
CA THR A 115 10.14 3.02 -1.89
C THR A 115 8.87 3.73 -1.44
N ASN A 116 8.73 4.00 -0.14
CA ASN A 116 7.67 4.84 0.39
C ASN A 116 8.12 6.30 0.42
N VAL A 117 7.98 6.98 -0.72
CA VAL A 117 8.49 8.34 -0.94
C VAL A 117 7.43 9.37 -0.58
N ARG A 118 7.75 10.25 0.37
CA ARG A 118 6.83 11.23 0.95
C ARG A 118 7.07 12.67 0.48
N ALA A 119 8.29 12.97 0.07
CA ALA A 119 8.66 14.31 -0.40
C ALA A 119 9.65 14.23 -1.57
N LEU A 120 9.51 15.10 -2.53
CA LEU A 120 10.43 15.27 -3.64
C LEU A 120 10.73 16.75 -3.85
N VAL A 121 12.02 17.10 -3.96
CA VAL A 121 12.46 18.42 -4.39
C VAL A 121 13.64 18.31 -5.34
N ILE A 122 13.81 19.31 -6.20
CA ILE A 122 14.86 19.34 -7.21
C ILE A 122 15.56 20.69 -7.13
N ASN A 123 16.87 20.69 -7.00
CA ASN A 123 17.65 21.95 -6.98
C ASN A 123 17.94 22.46 -8.40
N ASN A 124 18.50 23.67 -8.49
CA ASN A 124 18.85 24.31 -9.76
C ASN A 124 19.90 23.55 -10.58
N ALA A 125 20.69 22.67 -9.95
CA ALA A 125 21.66 21.82 -10.63
C ALA A 125 20.99 20.55 -11.21
N GLY A 126 19.69 20.33 -10.95
CA GLY A 126 18.96 19.15 -11.38
C GLY A 126 19.13 17.95 -10.44
N HIS A 127 19.78 18.12 -9.28
CA HIS A 127 19.83 17.05 -8.29
C HIS A 127 18.47 16.87 -7.64
N ILE A 128 18.03 15.62 -7.51
CA ILE A 128 16.74 15.24 -6.95
C ILE A 128 16.96 14.72 -5.53
N PHE A 129 16.12 15.16 -4.60
CA PHE A 129 16.11 14.68 -3.23
C PHE A 129 14.76 14.05 -2.94
N ALA A 130 14.79 12.81 -2.47
CA ALA A 130 13.62 12.03 -2.08
C ALA A 130 13.62 11.80 -0.56
N GLY A 131 12.64 12.35 0.12
CA GLY A 131 12.37 12.08 1.54
C GLY A 131 11.49 10.85 1.66
N THR A 132 11.91 9.86 2.47
CA THR A 132 11.23 8.58 2.61
C THR A 132 10.61 8.38 4.00
N TRP A 133 9.73 7.41 4.10
CA TRP A 133 9.02 7.10 5.35
C TRP A 133 9.93 6.61 6.47
N SER A 134 10.97 5.81 6.16
CA SER A 134 11.75 5.11 7.18
C SER A 134 13.26 5.11 6.97
N SER A 135 13.75 5.60 5.81
CA SER A 135 15.17 5.50 5.44
C SER A 135 15.84 6.84 5.16
N GLY A 136 15.18 7.95 5.53
CA GLY A 136 15.74 9.32 5.46
C GLY A 136 15.65 9.93 4.07
N VAL A 137 16.70 10.63 3.69
CA VAL A 137 16.83 11.34 2.42
C VAL A 137 17.75 10.61 1.47
N PHE A 138 17.31 10.44 0.24
CA PHE A 138 18.13 9.95 -0.88
C PHE A 138 18.34 11.05 -1.89
N ARG A 139 19.54 11.08 -2.47
CA ARG A 139 19.91 12.03 -3.53
C ARG A 139 20.23 11.30 -4.82
N SER A 140 19.74 11.81 -5.94
CA SER A 140 20.16 11.47 -7.28
C SER A 140 20.83 12.70 -7.94
N THR A 141 21.94 12.50 -8.61
CA THR A 141 22.66 13.52 -9.40
C THR A 141 22.64 13.21 -10.90
N ASP A 142 21.96 12.16 -11.30
CA ASP A 142 21.88 11.61 -12.65
C ASP A 142 20.42 11.48 -13.15
N ASN A 143 19.59 12.46 -12.78
CA ASN A 143 18.18 12.51 -13.20
C ASN A 143 17.33 11.31 -12.73
N GLY A 144 17.70 10.69 -11.61
CA GLY A 144 17.00 9.58 -10.99
C GLY A 144 17.52 8.19 -11.39
N ASP A 145 18.50 8.09 -12.29
CA ASP A 145 19.02 6.80 -12.75
C ASP A 145 19.71 6.01 -11.62
N SER A 146 20.26 6.72 -10.61
CA SER A 146 20.75 6.12 -9.36
C SER A 146 20.52 7.01 -8.15
N TRP A 147 20.41 6.38 -6.98
CA TRP A 147 20.15 7.05 -5.70
C TRP A 147 21.18 6.66 -4.65
N THR A 148 21.56 7.64 -3.83
CA THR A 148 22.48 7.47 -2.69
C THR A 148 21.83 8.04 -1.44
N ALA A 149 21.84 7.30 -0.34
CA ALA A 149 21.38 7.80 0.96
C ALA A 149 22.32 8.91 1.46
N VAL A 150 21.74 10.04 1.90
CA VAL A 150 22.47 11.24 2.38
C VAL A 150 21.92 11.66 3.75
N ASN A 151 22.19 10.85 4.78
CA ASN A 151 21.56 10.93 6.11
C ASN A 151 22.50 11.32 7.25
N ASN A 152 23.75 11.74 6.97
CA ASN A 152 24.70 12.06 8.03
C ASN A 152 24.22 13.26 8.88
N GLY A 153 24.00 13.05 10.17
CA GLY A 153 23.41 14.03 11.09
C GLY A 153 21.88 14.10 11.10
N LEU A 154 21.18 13.26 10.33
CA LEU A 154 19.72 13.14 10.34
C LEU A 154 19.32 12.02 11.33
N ASP A 155 18.93 12.40 12.55
CA ASP A 155 18.58 11.44 13.62
C ASP A 155 17.19 10.82 13.39
N SER A 156 16.27 11.54 12.71
CA SER A 156 14.95 11.02 12.34
C SER A 156 14.89 10.70 10.85
N LEU A 157 14.75 9.44 10.52
CA LEU A 157 14.73 8.94 9.14
C LEU A 157 13.33 8.95 8.50
N SER A 158 12.29 9.38 9.20
CA SER A 158 10.94 9.54 8.63
C SER A 158 10.77 10.99 8.14
N VAL A 159 11.06 11.22 6.85
CA VAL A 159 11.01 12.55 6.22
C VAL A 159 9.65 12.77 5.57
N ARG A 160 8.98 13.87 5.94
CA ARG A 160 7.61 14.20 5.50
C ARG A 160 7.55 15.33 4.49
N SER A 161 8.46 16.29 4.62
CA SER A 161 8.50 17.45 3.75
C SER A 161 9.95 17.84 3.46
N LEU A 162 10.19 18.35 2.26
CA LEU A 162 11.47 18.88 1.81
C LEU A 162 11.23 20.19 1.08
N VAL A 163 12.09 21.20 1.32
CA VAL A 163 12.14 22.44 0.54
C VAL A 163 13.58 22.88 0.36
N ILE A 164 13.85 23.66 -0.68
CA ILE A 164 15.18 24.17 -1.01
C ILE A 164 15.08 25.70 -1.17
N ASN A 165 15.94 26.44 -0.50
CA ASN A 165 16.02 27.89 -0.67
C ASN A 165 16.83 28.31 -1.92
N SER A 166 16.85 29.60 -2.23
CA SER A 166 17.58 30.12 -3.38
C SER A 166 19.11 29.98 -3.28
N SER A 167 19.66 29.79 -2.07
CA SER A 167 21.07 29.49 -1.82
C SER A 167 21.43 28.03 -2.02
N GLY A 168 20.43 27.15 -2.16
CA GLY A 168 20.61 25.70 -2.30
C GLY A 168 20.57 24.93 -0.98
N ASP A 169 20.31 25.62 0.16
CA ASP A 169 20.13 24.91 1.43
C ASP A 169 18.83 24.14 1.43
N ILE A 170 18.91 22.92 1.92
CA ILE A 170 17.79 21.97 1.95
C ILE A 170 17.25 21.90 3.37
N PHE A 171 15.94 22.02 3.53
CA PHE A 171 15.25 21.81 4.79
C PHE A 171 14.40 20.55 4.72
N ALA A 172 14.50 19.72 5.76
CA ALA A 172 13.73 18.49 5.91
C ALA A 172 12.86 18.55 7.16
N GLY A 173 11.56 18.45 6.97
CA GLY A 173 10.59 18.24 8.04
C GLY A 173 10.39 16.75 8.28
N THR A 174 10.47 16.33 9.55
CA THR A 174 10.46 14.92 9.91
C THR A 174 9.29 14.57 10.84
N PHE A 175 9.05 13.27 10.96
CA PHE A 175 8.15 12.71 11.95
C PHE A 175 8.96 12.39 13.22
N TYR A 176 8.67 13.04 14.33
CA TYR A 176 9.38 12.95 15.63
C TYR A 176 10.79 13.55 15.72
N GLY A 177 11.31 14.25 14.70
CA GLY A 177 12.65 14.83 14.73
C GLY A 177 12.70 16.35 14.56
N GLY A 178 11.58 17.01 14.19
CA GLY A 178 11.57 18.45 13.91
C GLY A 178 12.10 18.79 12.52
N VAL A 179 12.76 19.95 12.39
CA VAL A 179 13.30 20.47 11.12
C VAL A 179 14.82 20.32 11.10
N TYR A 180 15.36 19.79 10.03
CA TYR A 180 16.80 19.70 9.76
C TYR A 180 17.17 20.58 8.58
N ARG A 181 18.40 21.09 8.56
CA ARG A 181 18.97 21.86 7.44
C ARG A 181 20.27 21.22 6.96
N SER A 182 20.45 21.13 5.66
CA SER A 182 21.72 20.85 5.00
C SER A 182 22.12 22.05 4.14
N VAL A 183 23.38 22.47 4.26
CA VAL A 183 23.97 23.56 3.47
C VAL A 183 25.00 23.06 2.45
N ASP A 184 25.16 21.74 2.35
CA ASP A 184 26.15 21.04 1.54
C ASP A 184 25.52 19.98 0.63
N ASN A 185 24.35 20.30 0.07
CA ASN A 185 23.66 19.44 -0.89
C ASN A 185 23.24 18.07 -0.31
N GLY A 186 22.92 18.02 0.99
CA GLY A 186 22.46 16.82 1.70
C GLY A 186 23.58 16.00 2.35
N ASP A 187 24.86 16.34 2.16
CA ASP A 187 25.95 15.53 2.70
C ASP A 187 25.96 15.53 4.23
N ASN A 188 25.59 16.65 4.87
CA ASN A 188 25.45 16.75 6.32
C ASN A 188 24.17 17.49 6.70
N TRP A 189 23.52 17.03 7.78
CA TRP A 189 22.30 17.63 8.32
C TRP A 189 22.51 18.16 9.75
N THR A 190 21.90 19.29 10.02
CA THR A 190 21.91 19.89 11.36
C THR A 190 20.47 20.06 11.83
N LEU A 191 20.16 19.56 13.02
CA LEU A 191 18.86 19.79 13.65
C LEU A 191 18.74 21.27 14.02
N LEU A 192 17.64 21.87 13.57
CA LEU A 192 17.29 23.26 13.91
C LEU A 192 16.40 23.24 15.16
N ASN A 193 16.76 24.03 16.16
CA ASN A 193 15.94 24.19 17.34
C ASN A 193 14.80 25.16 17.03
N THR A 194 13.66 24.64 16.64
CA THR A 194 12.50 25.44 16.25
C THR A 194 11.84 26.17 17.43
N GLY A 195 12.22 25.85 18.69
CA GLY A 195 11.43 26.32 19.85
C GLY A 195 10.00 25.77 19.84
N ALA A 196 9.60 25.09 18.78
CA ALA A 196 8.32 24.45 18.66
C ALA A 196 8.32 23.15 19.47
N ALA A 197 7.34 22.98 20.32
CA ALA A 197 7.18 21.77 21.13
C ALA A 197 6.72 20.56 20.30
N GLY A 198 6.63 20.66 18.97
CA GLY A 198 6.10 19.63 18.09
C GLY A 198 7.18 18.91 17.29
N PRO A 199 7.33 17.59 17.46
CA PRO A 199 8.33 16.82 16.72
C PRO A 199 7.91 16.46 15.29
N TYR A 200 6.63 16.59 14.93
CA TYR A 200 6.12 16.26 13.61
C TYR A 200 5.95 17.51 12.73
N VAL A 201 6.61 17.51 11.55
CA VAL A 201 6.61 18.63 10.58
C VAL A 201 6.04 18.14 9.23
N PRO A 202 4.70 18.19 9.04
CA PRO A 202 4.06 17.71 7.81
C PRO A 202 4.36 18.59 6.60
N ALA A 203 4.55 19.90 6.79
CA ALA A 203 4.74 20.82 5.69
C ALA A 203 5.79 21.90 5.99
N LEU A 204 6.56 22.23 4.95
CA LEU A 204 7.52 23.32 4.89
C LEU A 204 7.24 24.20 3.66
N ALA A 205 7.53 25.49 3.75
CA ALA A 205 7.55 26.39 2.60
C ALA A 205 8.65 27.43 2.78
N ILE A 206 9.11 28.03 1.66
CA ILE A 206 10.08 29.12 1.65
C ILE A 206 9.56 30.19 0.71
N ASN A 207 9.54 31.45 1.18
CA ASN A 207 9.18 32.59 0.34
C ASN A 207 10.37 33.14 -0.48
N ALA A 208 10.11 34.10 -1.35
CA ALA A 208 11.13 34.69 -2.19
C ALA A 208 12.21 35.45 -1.37
N SER A 209 11.91 35.90 -0.15
CA SER A 209 12.85 36.52 0.77
C SER A 209 13.76 35.55 1.50
N GLY A 210 13.49 34.24 1.39
CA GLY A 210 14.22 33.18 2.08
C GLY A 210 13.65 32.82 3.46
N ASP A 211 12.51 33.39 3.87
CA ASP A 211 11.87 33.03 5.13
C ASP A 211 11.29 31.61 5.03
N VAL A 212 11.55 30.83 6.04
CA VAL A 212 11.10 29.42 6.11
C VAL A 212 9.88 29.33 7.00
N PHE A 213 8.82 28.68 6.49
CA PHE A 213 7.58 28.38 7.22
C PHE A 213 7.54 26.89 7.52
N ALA A 214 7.22 26.52 8.76
CA ALA A 214 7.05 25.15 9.21
C ALA A 214 5.69 24.99 9.88
N ALA A 215 4.86 24.09 9.37
CA ALA A 215 3.71 23.57 10.09
C ALA A 215 4.18 22.51 11.07
N THR A 216 3.72 22.56 12.31
CA THR A 216 4.16 21.62 13.35
C THR A 216 3.00 21.05 14.14
N TRP A 217 3.15 19.79 14.55
CA TRP A 217 2.20 19.08 15.40
C TRP A 217 2.94 18.40 16.56
N ASP A 218 2.30 18.34 17.71
CA ASP A 218 2.70 17.48 18.82
C ASP A 218 1.79 16.25 18.86
N VAL A 219 2.22 15.20 19.55
CA VAL A 219 1.48 13.93 19.74
C VAL A 219 0.08 14.15 20.36
N LYS A 220 -0.14 15.29 20.99
CA LYS A 220 -1.39 15.61 21.70
C LYS A 220 -2.12 16.85 21.15
N PHE A 221 -1.42 17.74 20.42
CA PHE A 221 -1.97 19.04 20.01
C PHE A 221 -1.36 19.52 18.70
N CYS A 222 -2.15 20.15 17.86
CA CYS A 222 -1.67 20.91 16.73
C CYS A 222 -1.01 22.20 17.25
N THR A 223 0.22 22.48 16.85
CA THR A 223 0.98 23.62 17.37
C THR A 223 0.97 24.83 16.42
N GLY A 224 0.54 24.62 15.16
CA GLY A 224 0.37 25.68 14.19
C GLY A 224 1.59 25.93 13.33
N ILE A 225 1.83 27.20 13.01
CA ILE A 225 2.86 27.64 12.07
C ILE A 225 3.97 28.41 12.80
N PHE A 226 5.22 28.07 12.45
CA PHE A 226 6.41 28.80 12.86
C PHE A 226 7.12 29.36 11.63
N ARG A 227 7.72 30.56 11.78
CA ARG A 227 8.52 31.22 10.74
C ARG A 227 9.92 31.48 11.23
N SER A 228 10.89 31.23 10.37
CA SER A 228 12.27 31.67 10.52
C SER A 228 12.62 32.71 9.42
N THR A 229 13.25 33.79 9.79
CA THR A 229 13.76 34.84 8.88
C THR A 229 15.29 34.88 8.81
N ASP A 230 15.94 33.89 9.45
CA ASP A 230 17.40 33.75 9.58
C ASP A 230 17.89 32.38 9.15
N ASN A 231 17.29 31.85 8.08
CA ASN A 231 17.67 30.56 7.51
C ASN A 231 17.52 29.37 8.47
N GLY A 232 16.56 29.44 9.43
CA GLY A 232 16.25 28.36 10.37
C GLY A 232 17.01 28.48 11.71
N ASP A 233 17.86 29.46 11.92
CA ASP A 233 18.62 29.57 13.15
C ASP A 233 17.73 29.98 14.35
N SER A 234 16.65 30.73 14.12
CA SER A 234 15.62 31.04 15.10
C SER A 234 14.20 30.96 14.51
N TRP A 235 13.22 30.67 15.34
CA TRP A 235 11.84 30.47 14.92
C TRP A 235 10.86 31.26 15.80
N THR A 236 9.86 31.86 15.17
CA THR A 236 8.76 32.57 15.80
C THR A 236 7.43 31.94 15.47
N GLU A 237 6.60 31.71 16.49
CA GLU A 237 5.22 31.27 16.30
C GLU A 237 4.39 32.37 15.66
N ILE A 238 3.63 32.05 14.60
CA ILE A 238 2.86 33.02 13.81
C ILE A 238 1.40 32.58 13.62
N ASN A 239 0.71 32.25 14.72
CA ASN A 239 -0.64 31.69 14.71
C ASN A 239 -1.77 32.75 14.80
N ASN A 240 -1.47 34.04 14.79
CA ASN A 240 -2.47 35.10 14.94
C ASN A 240 -3.51 35.08 13.83
N GLY A 241 -4.78 34.80 14.16
CA GLY A 241 -5.90 34.67 13.21
C GLY A 241 -6.16 33.23 12.71
N LEU A 242 -5.28 32.25 13.00
CA LEU A 242 -5.57 30.86 12.74
C LEU A 242 -6.65 30.34 13.70
N THR A 243 -7.72 29.78 13.17
CA THR A 243 -8.77 29.09 13.94
C THR A 243 -8.63 27.57 13.87
N ASN A 244 -7.69 27.09 13.04
CA ASN A 244 -7.27 25.71 12.95
C ASN A 244 -5.74 25.65 12.88
N LEU A 245 -5.12 24.88 13.77
CA LEU A 245 -3.67 24.75 13.87
C LEU A 245 -3.13 23.47 13.19
N GLY A 246 -4.01 22.65 12.62
CA GLY A 246 -3.67 21.42 11.91
C GLY A 246 -3.29 21.66 10.45
N ILE A 247 -2.21 22.37 10.21
CA ILE A 247 -1.78 22.73 8.85
C ILE A 247 -1.09 21.54 8.18
N LEU A 248 -1.51 21.24 6.94
CA LEU A 248 -1.02 20.12 6.13
C LEU A 248 -0.23 20.57 4.89
N SER A 249 -0.48 21.78 4.39
CA SER A 249 0.11 22.25 3.13
C SER A 249 0.29 23.77 3.09
N PHE A 250 1.23 24.20 2.27
CA PHE A 250 1.45 25.62 1.99
C PHE A 250 1.51 25.90 0.49
N ALA A 251 1.12 27.10 0.09
CA ALA A 251 1.47 27.70 -1.19
C ALA A 251 1.81 29.18 -0.98
N ILE A 252 2.73 29.71 -1.78
CA ILE A 252 3.10 31.12 -1.75
C ILE A 252 2.96 31.64 -3.19
N ASN A 253 2.18 32.72 -3.37
CA ASN A 253 1.99 33.30 -4.69
C ASN A 253 3.12 34.32 -5.05
N GLU A 254 3.10 34.83 -6.25
CA GLU A 254 4.10 35.77 -6.73
C GLU A 254 4.07 37.13 -5.98
N ASN A 255 2.97 37.47 -5.32
CA ASN A 255 2.83 38.64 -4.48
C ASN A 255 3.47 38.47 -3.09
N GLY A 256 3.86 37.22 -2.74
CA GLY A 256 4.36 36.87 -1.42
C GLY A 256 3.26 36.52 -0.41
N ASP A 257 1.98 36.44 -0.84
CA ASP A 257 0.91 35.98 0.04
C ASP A 257 1.07 34.50 0.32
N VAL A 258 0.97 34.10 1.58
CA VAL A 258 1.12 32.74 2.05
C VAL A 258 -0.25 32.12 2.29
N PHE A 259 -0.50 30.98 1.67
CA PHE A 259 -1.70 30.17 1.88
C PHE A 259 -1.35 28.95 2.71
N ALA A 260 -2.19 28.61 3.69
CA ALA A 260 -2.07 27.44 4.54
C ALA A 260 -3.35 26.57 4.45
N GLY A 261 -3.20 25.34 4.00
CA GLY A 261 -4.27 24.34 3.96
C GLY A 261 -4.30 23.52 5.24
N ALA A 262 -5.47 23.37 5.83
CA ALA A 262 -5.65 22.73 7.12
C ALA A 262 -6.53 21.47 7.04
N ASP A 263 -6.30 20.56 7.99
CA ASP A 263 -7.17 19.41 8.27
C ASP A 263 -8.49 19.87 8.94
N VAL A 264 -9.52 19.02 8.90
CA VAL A 264 -10.84 19.29 9.47
C VAL A 264 -11.30 18.21 10.44
N ASP A 265 -10.38 17.43 11.01
CA ASP A 265 -10.69 16.37 11.97
C ASP A 265 -11.36 16.85 13.28
N GLY A 266 -11.46 18.16 13.47
CA GLY A 266 -12.08 18.80 14.64
C GLY A 266 -11.20 18.82 15.90
N LEU A 267 -10.03 18.17 15.88
CA LEU A 267 -9.09 18.17 17.01
C LEU A 267 -8.29 19.48 17.07
N CYS A 268 -7.98 20.06 15.91
CA CYS A 268 -7.09 21.22 15.76
C CYS A 268 -7.83 22.53 15.50
N GLY A 269 -9.14 22.49 15.33
CA GLY A 269 -9.98 23.66 15.06
C GLY A 269 -10.84 23.55 13.81
N ASN A 270 -11.35 24.67 13.32
CA ASN A 270 -12.21 24.76 12.16
C ASN A 270 -11.57 25.67 11.10
N GLY A 271 -11.86 25.39 9.86
CA GLY A 271 -11.34 26.16 8.71
C GLY A 271 -10.38 25.33 7.87
N ARG A 272 -10.23 25.71 6.61
CA ARG A 272 -9.56 24.89 5.61
C ARG A 272 -8.43 25.58 4.90
N VAL A 273 -8.64 26.82 4.47
CA VAL A 273 -7.61 27.65 3.83
C VAL A 273 -7.51 28.96 4.55
N PHE A 274 -6.31 29.27 4.98
CA PHE A 274 -5.95 30.55 5.55
C PHE A 274 -5.01 31.28 4.61
N ARG A 275 -5.11 32.60 4.55
CA ARG A 275 -4.23 33.48 3.78
C ARG A 275 -3.56 34.47 4.71
N SER A 276 -2.27 34.74 4.50
CA SER A 276 -1.57 35.85 5.08
C SER A 276 -0.98 36.70 3.96
N THR A 277 -1.25 38.02 3.98
CA THR A 277 -0.72 39.00 3.06
C THR A 277 0.43 39.80 3.69
N ASN A 278 0.86 39.45 4.91
CA ASN A 278 1.88 40.14 5.69
C ASN A 278 2.92 39.15 6.25
N ASN A 279 3.33 38.20 5.41
CA ASN A 279 4.39 37.25 5.72
C ASN A 279 4.12 36.38 6.96
N GLY A 280 2.86 36.08 7.25
CA GLY A 280 2.47 35.23 8.37
C GLY A 280 2.20 35.98 9.68
N ASP A 281 2.38 37.30 9.76
CA ASP A 281 2.12 38.04 11.00
C ASP A 281 0.65 38.00 11.41
N SER A 282 -0.26 37.85 10.43
CA SER A 282 -1.67 37.51 10.68
C SER A 282 -2.29 36.72 9.54
N TRP A 283 -3.30 35.93 9.89
CA TRP A 283 -4.00 35.06 8.97
C TRP A 283 -5.49 35.36 8.92
N GLU A 284 -6.07 35.26 7.74
CA GLU A 284 -7.51 35.32 7.52
C GLU A 284 -8.02 34.03 6.91
N LEU A 285 -9.25 33.64 7.28
CA LEU A 285 -9.91 32.46 6.73
C LEU A 285 -10.51 32.77 5.36
N VAL A 286 -10.08 32.08 4.32
CA VAL A 286 -10.48 32.29 2.91
C VAL A 286 -11.08 30.99 2.33
N GLN A 287 -12.29 30.65 2.71
CA GLN A 287 -12.91 29.35 2.36
C GLN A 287 -14.26 29.46 1.62
N SER A 288 -14.63 30.63 1.11
CA SER A 288 -15.89 30.81 0.37
C SER A 288 -15.92 29.94 -0.88
N GLY A 289 -16.88 29.01 -0.97
CA GLY A 289 -17.00 28.07 -2.09
C GLY A 289 -16.27 26.72 -1.90
N LEU A 290 -15.47 26.55 -0.83
CA LEU A 290 -14.96 25.24 -0.46
C LEU A 290 -16.08 24.39 0.17
N SER A 291 -16.13 23.10 -0.16
CA SER A 291 -17.08 22.16 0.46
C SER A 291 -16.79 21.93 1.94
N THR A 292 -17.72 21.33 2.67
CA THR A 292 -17.67 21.34 4.14
C THR A 292 -17.15 20.04 4.79
N GLY A 293 -16.69 19.04 4.01
CA GLY A 293 -16.42 17.69 4.53
C GLY A 293 -14.96 17.38 4.83
N ASN A 294 -13.99 17.87 4.05
CA ASN A 294 -12.64 17.32 4.03
C ASN A 294 -11.53 18.38 4.17
N GLY A 295 -10.36 17.99 4.69
CA GLY A 295 -9.18 18.84 4.81
C GLY A 295 -8.52 19.17 3.47
N ILE A 296 -7.66 20.20 3.45
CA ILE A 296 -6.87 20.61 2.30
C ILE A 296 -5.44 20.08 2.43
N ASN A 297 -5.14 19.02 1.69
CA ASN A 297 -3.86 18.32 1.78
C ASN A 297 -2.79 18.87 0.85
N ALA A 298 -3.20 19.56 -0.21
CA ALA A 298 -2.28 20.15 -1.18
C ALA A 298 -2.72 21.55 -1.59
N LEU A 299 -1.77 22.44 -1.72
CA LEU A 299 -1.96 23.80 -2.29
C LEU A 299 -0.93 24.04 -3.39
N LEU A 300 -1.33 24.77 -4.41
CA LEU A 300 -0.46 25.21 -5.50
C LEU A 300 -0.82 26.65 -5.90
N ALA A 301 0.16 27.53 -5.94
CA ALA A 301 0.03 28.83 -6.58
C ALA A 301 0.72 28.78 -7.95
N THR A 302 0.02 29.24 -8.99
CA THR A 302 0.56 29.28 -10.37
C THR A 302 1.03 30.69 -10.73
N SER A 303 1.95 30.79 -11.68
CA SER A 303 2.42 32.08 -12.24
C SER A 303 1.30 32.90 -12.92
N GLY A 304 0.19 32.28 -13.26
CA GLY A 304 -1.01 32.97 -13.75
C GLY A 304 -1.92 33.53 -12.65
N GLY A 305 -1.49 33.48 -11.37
CA GLY A 305 -2.22 34.02 -10.21
C GLY A 305 -3.35 33.13 -9.70
N ALA A 306 -3.58 31.97 -10.30
CA ALA A 306 -4.56 31.02 -9.78
C ALA A 306 -3.98 30.22 -8.59
N ILE A 307 -4.83 29.98 -7.59
CA ILE A 307 -4.53 29.10 -6.46
C ILE A 307 -5.38 27.84 -6.58
N PHE A 308 -4.75 26.69 -6.46
CA PHE A 308 -5.41 25.38 -6.44
C PHE A 308 -5.35 24.78 -5.05
N ALA A 309 -6.46 24.17 -4.62
CA ALA A 309 -6.57 23.45 -3.37
C ALA A 309 -7.04 22.02 -3.64
N GLY A 310 -6.24 21.05 -3.27
CA GLY A 310 -6.55 19.63 -3.32
C GLY A 310 -7.09 19.15 -1.98
N SER A 311 -8.29 18.57 -1.99
CA SER A 311 -8.93 18.07 -0.79
C SER A 311 -8.84 16.55 -0.66
N TYR A 312 -9.05 16.05 0.56
CA TYR A 312 -9.10 14.62 0.84
C TYR A 312 -10.52 14.04 0.64
N GLY A 313 -11.05 14.20 -0.60
CA GLY A 313 -12.34 13.60 -0.97
C GLY A 313 -13.30 14.51 -1.75
N ASP A 314 -13.04 15.82 -1.84
CA ASP A 314 -13.87 16.76 -2.61
C ASP A 314 -13.20 17.18 -3.95
N GLY A 315 -12.03 16.62 -4.26
CA GLY A 315 -11.28 16.90 -5.48
C GLY A 315 -10.49 18.19 -5.42
N VAL A 316 -10.46 18.91 -6.55
CA VAL A 316 -9.71 20.13 -6.77
C VAL A 316 -10.63 21.34 -6.77
N PHE A 317 -10.25 22.36 -6.02
CA PHE A 317 -10.84 23.71 -6.08
C PHE A 317 -9.83 24.70 -6.63
N ARG A 318 -10.33 25.70 -7.36
CA ARG A 318 -9.53 26.79 -7.92
C ARG A 318 -10.08 28.14 -7.48
N SER A 319 -9.19 29.02 -7.07
CA SER A 319 -9.44 30.44 -6.90
C SER A 319 -8.65 31.24 -7.94
N THR A 320 -9.28 32.29 -8.52
CA THR A 320 -8.65 33.27 -9.42
C THR A 320 -8.68 34.68 -8.86
N ASP A 321 -9.11 34.84 -7.62
CA ASP A 321 -9.25 36.11 -6.90
C ASP A 321 -8.51 36.08 -5.56
N ASN A 322 -7.31 35.49 -5.58
CA ASN A 322 -6.41 35.42 -4.43
C ASN A 322 -6.98 34.70 -3.21
N GLY A 323 -7.86 33.70 -3.42
CA GLY A 323 -8.46 32.88 -2.36
C GLY A 323 -9.80 33.38 -1.86
N ASP A 324 -10.28 34.55 -2.31
CA ASP A 324 -11.55 35.10 -1.81
C ASP A 324 -12.76 34.19 -2.15
N ASN A 325 -12.74 33.59 -3.33
CA ASN A 325 -13.75 32.60 -3.76
C ASN A 325 -13.11 31.38 -4.42
N TRP A 326 -13.67 30.20 -4.13
CA TRP A 326 -13.23 28.92 -4.67
C TRP A 326 -14.30 28.25 -5.49
N THR A 327 -13.91 27.64 -6.59
CA THR A 327 -14.82 26.91 -7.49
C THR A 327 -14.29 25.49 -7.68
N PRO A 328 -15.13 24.44 -7.53
CA PRO A 328 -14.70 23.06 -7.82
C PRO A 328 -14.42 22.89 -9.31
N VAL A 329 -13.31 22.22 -9.62
CA VAL A 329 -12.82 22.02 -11.00
C VAL A 329 -12.45 20.54 -11.21
N ASN A 330 -13.44 19.63 -11.14
CA ASN A 330 -13.25 18.18 -11.08
C ASN A 330 -13.59 17.43 -12.37
N THR A 331 -13.87 18.13 -13.47
CA THR A 331 -14.23 17.47 -14.73
C THR A 331 -13.10 16.54 -15.19
N GLY A 332 -13.37 15.23 -15.29
CA GLY A 332 -12.40 14.21 -15.67
C GLY A 332 -11.51 13.70 -14.53
N LEU A 333 -11.61 14.26 -13.32
CA LEU A 333 -10.92 13.76 -12.13
C LEU A 333 -11.76 12.62 -11.51
N THR A 334 -11.34 11.39 -11.73
CA THR A 334 -12.07 10.19 -11.28
C THR A 334 -11.74 9.83 -9.82
N GLU A 335 -10.56 10.22 -9.30
CA GLU A 335 -10.19 10.12 -7.89
C GLU A 335 -10.12 11.51 -7.25
N GLN A 336 -10.88 11.74 -6.19
CA GLN A 336 -11.06 13.06 -5.58
C GLN A 336 -10.20 13.30 -4.32
N ARG A 337 -9.36 12.35 -3.91
CA ARG A 337 -8.43 12.50 -2.79
C ARG A 337 -7.09 13.04 -3.30
N VAL A 338 -7.02 14.35 -3.47
CA VAL A 338 -5.84 15.03 -4.05
C VAL A 338 -4.87 15.42 -2.93
N ILE A 339 -3.63 14.94 -3.03
CA ILE A 339 -2.62 15.06 -1.96
C ILE A 339 -1.31 15.72 -2.40
N SER A 340 -1.11 15.93 -3.70
CA SER A 340 0.07 16.62 -4.21
C SER A 340 -0.21 17.37 -5.51
N PHE A 341 0.53 18.42 -5.75
CA PHE A 341 0.52 19.16 -7.02
C PHE A 341 1.93 19.48 -7.49
N THR A 342 2.10 19.59 -8.79
CA THR A 342 3.22 20.31 -9.43
C THR A 342 2.73 20.98 -10.71
N VAL A 343 3.50 21.97 -11.21
CA VAL A 343 3.24 22.62 -12.48
C VAL A 343 4.52 22.56 -13.31
N ASN A 344 4.39 22.29 -14.60
CA ASN A 344 5.54 22.30 -15.51
C ASN A 344 5.74 23.67 -16.16
N GLN A 345 6.78 23.81 -16.96
CA GLN A 345 7.12 25.06 -17.65
C GLN A 345 6.08 25.50 -18.69
N ASN A 346 5.25 24.58 -19.18
CA ASN A 346 4.15 24.86 -20.13
C ASN A 346 2.90 25.36 -19.43
N GLY A 347 2.85 25.35 -18.09
CA GLY A 347 1.67 25.65 -17.30
C GLY A 347 0.71 24.46 -17.12
N ASP A 348 1.08 23.25 -17.57
CA ASP A 348 0.28 22.06 -17.28
C ASP A 348 0.38 21.72 -15.78
N ILE A 349 -0.75 21.46 -15.16
CA ILE A 349 -0.86 21.14 -13.75
C ILE A 349 -0.98 19.61 -13.60
N PHE A 350 -0.21 19.05 -12.69
CA PHE A 350 -0.28 17.63 -12.32
C PHE A 350 -0.79 17.52 -10.90
N ALA A 351 -1.77 16.66 -10.71
CA ALA A 351 -2.35 16.31 -9.43
C ALA A 351 -2.05 14.84 -9.10
N GLY A 352 -1.37 14.60 -7.99
CA GLY A 352 -1.19 13.26 -7.45
C GLY A 352 -2.32 12.97 -6.47
N THR A 353 -2.88 11.75 -6.58
CA THR A 353 -4.03 11.34 -5.81
C THR A 353 -3.67 10.18 -4.87
N TYR A 354 -4.47 10.01 -3.83
CA TYR A 354 -4.36 8.92 -2.87
C TYR A 354 -5.26 7.75 -3.30
N VAL A 355 -5.14 6.61 -2.60
CA VAL A 355 -5.98 5.43 -2.82
C VAL A 355 -5.93 4.92 -4.26
N GLY A 356 -4.71 4.90 -4.82
CA GLY A 356 -4.44 4.24 -6.10
C GLY A 356 -4.79 5.04 -7.36
N GLY A 357 -5.38 6.22 -7.26
CA GLY A 357 -5.81 7.00 -8.42
C GLY A 357 -4.68 7.49 -9.34
N GLY A 358 -3.44 7.51 -8.85
CA GLY A 358 -2.28 7.87 -9.65
C GLY A 358 -2.13 9.37 -9.88
N VAL A 359 -1.82 9.73 -11.12
CA VAL A 359 -1.53 11.10 -11.54
C VAL A 359 -2.52 11.56 -12.60
N PHE A 360 -3.06 12.77 -12.42
CA PHE A 360 -3.91 13.47 -13.39
C PHE A 360 -3.21 14.71 -13.91
N ARG A 361 -3.39 15.03 -15.20
CA ARG A 361 -2.88 16.25 -15.83
C ARG A 361 -4.01 17.13 -16.31
N SER A 362 -3.89 18.42 -16.09
CA SER A 362 -4.68 19.47 -16.72
C SER A 362 -3.78 20.37 -17.55
N SER A 363 -4.12 20.58 -18.81
CA SER A 363 -3.45 21.54 -19.72
C SER A 363 -4.29 22.81 -19.98
N ASP A 364 -5.39 22.97 -19.27
CA ASP A 364 -6.37 24.05 -19.46
C ASP A 364 -6.69 24.80 -18.14
N ASN A 365 -5.66 24.93 -17.29
CA ASN A 365 -5.75 25.63 -16.02
C ASN A 365 -6.78 25.01 -15.06
N GLY A 366 -6.87 23.66 -15.02
CA GLY A 366 -7.73 22.91 -14.12
C GLY A 366 -9.17 22.72 -14.60
N ASN A 367 -9.55 23.23 -15.79
CA ASN A 367 -10.94 23.06 -16.26
C ASN A 367 -11.28 21.58 -16.56
N THR A 368 -10.30 20.83 -17.10
CA THR A 368 -10.43 19.39 -17.32
C THR A 368 -9.16 18.66 -16.87
N TRP A 369 -9.34 17.42 -16.41
CA TRP A 369 -8.28 16.53 -15.96
C TRP A 369 -8.27 15.26 -16.78
N VAL A 370 -7.10 14.77 -17.11
CA VAL A 370 -6.90 13.53 -17.85
C VAL A 370 -5.92 12.66 -17.05
N GLU A 371 -6.33 11.43 -16.79
CA GLU A 371 -5.51 10.43 -16.14
C GLU A 371 -4.22 10.14 -16.92
N ARG A 372 -3.09 10.01 -16.24
CA ARG A 372 -1.74 9.81 -16.77
C ARG A 372 -1.01 8.75 -15.98
N ASN A 373 -1.44 7.50 -16.08
CA ASN A 373 -0.91 6.38 -15.29
C ASN A 373 -0.14 5.35 -16.11
N ASN A 374 0.01 5.53 -17.43
CA ASN A 374 0.70 4.55 -18.28
C ASN A 374 2.15 4.32 -17.83
N GLY A 375 2.47 3.11 -17.37
CA GLY A 375 3.76 2.74 -16.79
C GLY A 375 3.93 3.07 -15.30
N LEU A 376 2.96 3.71 -14.66
CA LEU A 376 2.94 3.94 -13.22
C LEU A 376 2.40 2.67 -12.52
N VAL A 377 3.28 1.71 -12.24
CA VAL A 377 2.94 0.42 -11.63
C VAL A 377 3.25 0.46 -10.13
N ALA A 378 2.48 1.24 -9.39
CA ALA A 378 2.64 1.49 -7.97
C ALA A 378 1.39 1.10 -7.13
N THR A 379 0.56 0.20 -7.66
CA THR A 379 -0.67 -0.24 -7.01
C THR A 379 -0.40 -1.21 -5.86
N ASP A 380 -1.19 -1.09 -4.81
CA ASP A 380 -1.19 -2.01 -3.65
C ASP A 380 -2.12 -3.19 -3.96
N VAL A 381 -1.54 -4.34 -4.36
CA VAL A 381 -2.28 -5.54 -4.77
C VAL A 381 -2.42 -6.50 -3.60
N ARG A 382 -3.63 -6.64 -3.08
CA ARG A 382 -3.96 -7.45 -1.89
C ARG A 382 -4.52 -8.83 -2.20
N ALA A 383 -5.05 -9.05 -3.41
CA ALA A 383 -5.63 -10.32 -3.80
C ALA A 383 -5.32 -10.64 -5.26
N ILE A 384 -5.01 -11.89 -5.55
CA ILE A 384 -4.87 -12.42 -6.92
C ILE A 384 -5.70 -13.69 -7.04
N ALA A 385 -6.52 -13.79 -8.08
CA ALA A 385 -7.18 -15.03 -8.48
C ALA A 385 -6.86 -15.32 -9.94
N ILE A 386 -6.64 -16.59 -10.26
CA ILE A 386 -6.37 -17.04 -11.62
C ILE A 386 -7.39 -18.10 -12.00
N LYS A 387 -8.05 -17.92 -13.13
CA LYS A 387 -8.97 -18.90 -13.68
C LYS A 387 -8.23 -20.01 -14.42
N SER A 388 -8.94 -21.09 -14.70
CA SER A 388 -8.41 -22.24 -15.47
C SER A 388 -7.98 -21.89 -16.91
N ASP A 389 -8.46 -20.77 -17.45
CA ASP A 389 -8.05 -20.21 -18.76
C ASP A 389 -6.86 -19.27 -18.67
N ASN A 390 -6.22 -19.19 -17.49
CA ASN A 390 -5.10 -18.28 -17.15
C ASN A 390 -5.46 -16.80 -17.16
N THR A 391 -6.73 -16.43 -17.16
CA THR A 391 -7.15 -15.04 -16.89
C THR A 391 -6.81 -14.70 -15.44
N ILE A 392 -6.08 -13.59 -15.24
CA ILE A 392 -5.64 -13.11 -13.93
C ILE A 392 -6.54 -11.96 -13.50
N PHE A 393 -7.02 -12.02 -12.27
CA PHE A 393 -7.73 -10.92 -11.59
C PHE A 393 -6.86 -10.43 -10.44
N ALA A 394 -6.67 -9.12 -10.35
CA ALA A 394 -5.97 -8.45 -9.28
C ALA A 394 -6.93 -7.53 -8.53
N GLY A 395 -7.10 -7.80 -7.25
CA GLY A 395 -7.82 -6.92 -6.33
C GLY A 395 -6.85 -5.97 -5.65
N THR A 396 -7.09 -4.67 -5.78
CA THR A 396 -6.21 -3.62 -5.26
C THR A 396 -6.81 -2.94 -4.05
N TYR A 397 -5.95 -2.31 -3.27
CA TYR A 397 -6.35 -1.46 -2.16
C TYR A 397 -6.45 0.00 -2.63
N GLY A 398 -7.59 0.30 -3.29
CA GLY A 398 -7.93 1.66 -3.70
C GLY A 398 -8.42 1.81 -5.14
N THR A 399 -7.88 1.06 -6.12
CA THR A 399 -8.35 1.17 -7.53
C THR A 399 -9.44 0.16 -7.90
N GLY A 400 -9.78 -0.78 -7.00
CA GLY A 400 -10.77 -1.81 -7.25
C GLY A 400 -10.19 -3.05 -7.92
N MET A 401 -10.73 -3.42 -9.07
CA MET A 401 -10.39 -4.65 -9.76
C MET A 401 -9.74 -4.40 -11.12
N ASP A 402 -8.69 -5.16 -11.39
CA ASP A 402 -8.03 -5.21 -12.68
C ASP A 402 -7.97 -6.64 -13.20
N ARG A 403 -7.97 -6.79 -14.54
CA ARG A 403 -7.90 -8.07 -15.22
C ARG A 403 -6.80 -8.08 -16.27
N SER A 404 -6.08 -9.20 -16.35
CA SER A 404 -5.18 -9.50 -17.47
C SER A 404 -5.57 -10.82 -18.12
N SER A 405 -5.67 -10.84 -19.44
CA SER A 405 -5.91 -12.04 -20.25
C SER A 405 -4.67 -12.52 -21.01
N ASP A 406 -3.53 -11.86 -20.81
CA ASP A 406 -2.27 -12.10 -21.53
C ASP A 406 -1.07 -12.32 -20.59
N THR A 407 -1.35 -12.94 -19.43
CA THR A 407 -0.34 -13.30 -18.42
C THR A 407 0.41 -12.11 -17.83
N GLY A 408 -0.25 -10.95 -17.69
CA GLY A 408 0.27 -9.73 -17.07
C GLY A 408 0.95 -8.76 -18.03
N GLN A 409 0.89 -8.99 -19.37
CA GLN A 409 1.47 -8.07 -20.34
C GLN A 409 0.63 -6.79 -20.50
N SER A 410 -0.69 -6.93 -20.38
CA SER A 410 -1.60 -5.80 -20.29
C SER A 410 -2.66 -6.02 -19.22
N TRP A 411 -3.17 -4.93 -18.67
CA TRP A 411 -4.19 -4.92 -17.64
C TRP A 411 -5.30 -3.94 -18.02
N GLU A 412 -6.53 -4.30 -17.69
CA GLU A 412 -7.69 -3.44 -17.83
C GLU A 412 -8.43 -3.34 -16.50
N GLN A 413 -8.84 -2.15 -16.13
CA GLN A 413 -9.68 -1.90 -14.97
C GLN A 413 -11.12 -2.34 -15.26
N ILE A 414 -11.71 -3.10 -14.32
CA ILE A 414 -13.00 -3.77 -14.50
C ILE A 414 -13.97 -3.45 -13.34
N ASN A 415 -14.21 -2.17 -13.08
CA ASN A 415 -14.98 -1.69 -11.93
C ASN A 415 -16.47 -1.44 -12.21
N ASN A 416 -16.99 -1.77 -13.40
CA ASN A 416 -18.40 -1.51 -13.73
C ASN A 416 -19.35 -2.23 -12.74
N GLY A 417 -20.08 -1.48 -11.92
CA GLY A 417 -20.95 -1.98 -10.85
C GLY A 417 -20.21 -2.31 -9.54
N LEU A 418 -18.88 -2.23 -9.51
CA LEU A 418 -18.08 -2.37 -8.31
C LEU A 418 -17.86 -0.99 -7.68
N PHE A 419 -18.58 -0.69 -6.62
CA PHE A 419 -18.47 0.61 -5.95
C PHE A 419 -17.57 0.60 -4.71
N ALA A 420 -17.10 -0.59 -4.28
CA ALA A 420 -16.08 -0.75 -3.25
C ALA A 420 -14.71 -0.99 -3.89
N HIS A 421 -13.74 -0.13 -3.64
CA HIS A 421 -12.44 -0.15 -4.30
C HIS A 421 -11.30 -0.72 -3.44
N PHE A 422 -11.60 -1.17 -2.21
CA PHE A 422 -10.63 -1.75 -1.28
C PHE A 422 -10.79 -3.27 -1.26
N ILE A 423 -10.25 -3.95 -2.27
CA ILE A 423 -10.43 -5.40 -2.45
C ILE A 423 -9.38 -6.17 -1.65
N ARG A 424 -9.83 -7.07 -0.78
CA ARG A 424 -8.99 -7.88 0.12
C ARG A 424 -8.89 -9.33 -0.26
N SER A 425 -9.92 -9.88 -0.89
CA SER A 425 -9.97 -11.29 -1.21
C SER A 425 -10.67 -11.55 -2.53
N LEU A 426 -10.24 -12.60 -3.22
CA LEU A 426 -10.81 -13.05 -4.49
C LEU A 426 -10.98 -14.56 -4.47
N ALA A 427 -12.07 -15.03 -5.05
CA ALA A 427 -12.29 -16.46 -5.28
C ALA A 427 -12.98 -16.69 -6.62
N SER A 428 -12.56 -17.72 -7.33
CA SER A 428 -13.22 -18.19 -8.55
C SER A 428 -14.03 -19.45 -8.26
N ALA A 429 -15.30 -19.44 -8.64
CA ALA A 429 -16.19 -20.58 -8.46
C ALA A 429 -16.10 -21.59 -9.62
N PRO A 430 -16.45 -22.87 -9.39
CA PRO A 430 -16.45 -23.89 -10.44
C PRO A 430 -17.33 -23.56 -11.66
N ASN A 431 -18.39 -22.75 -11.48
CA ASN A 431 -19.25 -22.26 -12.54
C ASN A 431 -18.63 -21.11 -13.37
N GLY A 432 -17.42 -20.66 -13.01
CA GLY A 432 -16.69 -19.57 -13.66
C GLY A 432 -17.01 -18.18 -13.15
N HIS A 433 -17.89 -18.04 -12.15
CA HIS A 433 -18.14 -16.75 -11.49
C HIS A 433 -16.96 -16.35 -10.61
N ILE A 434 -16.73 -15.03 -10.51
CA ILE A 434 -15.69 -14.44 -9.67
C ILE A 434 -16.36 -13.69 -8.52
N PHE A 435 -15.83 -13.91 -7.33
CA PHE A 435 -16.26 -13.21 -6.11
C PHE A 435 -15.13 -12.35 -5.58
N ALA A 436 -15.45 -11.11 -5.21
CA ALA A 436 -14.55 -10.15 -4.61
C ALA A 436 -15.06 -9.75 -3.22
N GLY A 437 -14.21 -9.91 -2.21
CA GLY A 437 -14.45 -9.43 -0.85
C GLY A 437 -13.75 -8.10 -0.64
N ALA A 438 -14.49 -7.11 -0.16
CA ALA A 438 -14.02 -5.74 0.04
C ALA A 438 -14.08 -5.30 1.50
N ASP A 439 -13.16 -4.39 1.88
CA ASP A 439 -13.22 -3.68 3.17
C ASP A 439 -14.42 -2.72 3.20
N PHE A 440 -15.01 -2.55 4.38
CA PHE A 440 -16.09 -1.60 4.60
C PHE A 440 -15.54 -0.19 4.84
N VAL A 441 -15.42 0.58 3.77
CA VAL A 441 -14.95 1.97 3.79
C VAL A 441 -16.06 2.88 3.26
N ASP A 442 -16.35 3.97 3.96
CA ASP A 442 -17.35 4.98 3.60
C ASP A 442 -18.77 4.42 3.36
N GLY A 443 -19.12 3.34 4.05
CA GLY A 443 -20.44 2.70 3.91
C GLY A 443 -20.52 1.70 2.75
N LEU A 444 -19.40 1.39 2.11
CA LEU A 444 -19.28 0.49 0.97
C LEU A 444 -18.35 -0.67 1.33
N GLY A 445 -18.74 -1.91 1.05
CA GLY A 445 -17.95 -3.10 1.36
C GLY A 445 -18.76 -4.38 1.17
N GLY A 446 -18.23 -5.53 1.60
CA GLY A 446 -18.90 -6.81 1.53
C GLY A 446 -18.46 -7.67 0.36
N VAL A 447 -19.38 -8.43 -0.24
CA VAL A 447 -19.12 -9.38 -1.33
C VAL A 447 -19.74 -8.90 -2.63
N PHE A 448 -18.94 -8.90 -3.71
CA PHE A 448 -19.38 -8.62 -5.07
C PHE A 448 -19.18 -9.85 -5.94
N ARG A 449 -20.09 -10.08 -6.88
CA ARG A 449 -20.04 -11.18 -7.85
C ARG A 449 -20.02 -10.66 -9.27
N SER A 450 -19.15 -11.25 -10.10
CA SER A 450 -19.20 -11.13 -11.55
C SER A 450 -19.51 -12.48 -12.19
N THR A 451 -20.47 -12.51 -13.11
CA THR A 451 -20.86 -13.68 -13.90
C THR A 451 -20.38 -13.60 -15.35
N ASP A 452 -19.74 -12.50 -15.74
CA ASP A 452 -19.33 -12.13 -17.11
C ASP A 452 -17.82 -11.86 -17.21
N ASN A 453 -17.02 -12.55 -16.41
CA ASN A 453 -15.57 -12.46 -16.41
C ASN A 453 -15.05 -11.06 -16.02
N GLY A 454 -15.73 -10.38 -15.09
CA GLY A 454 -15.37 -9.06 -14.57
C GLY A 454 -15.90 -7.88 -15.36
N GLN A 455 -16.63 -8.07 -16.46
CA GLN A 455 -17.18 -6.95 -17.23
C GLN A 455 -18.21 -6.14 -16.43
N SER A 456 -18.94 -6.81 -15.53
CA SER A 456 -19.82 -6.18 -14.57
C SER A 456 -19.84 -6.91 -13.24
N TRP A 457 -20.13 -6.15 -12.18
CA TRP A 457 -20.21 -6.65 -10.81
C TRP A 457 -21.56 -6.33 -10.21
N THR A 458 -22.05 -7.25 -9.40
CA THR A 458 -23.28 -7.11 -8.62
C THR A 458 -22.96 -7.25 -7.14
N ASP A 459 -23.47 -6.37 -6.33
CA ASP A 459 -23.50 -6.51 -4.88
C ASP A 459 -24.36 -7.72 -4.50
N VAL A 460 -23.78 -8.65 -3.75
CA VAL A 460 -24.45 -9.88 -3.29
C VAL A 460 -24.42 -9.99 -1.77
N ASN A 461 -24.70 -8.89 -1.08
CA ASN A 461 -24.58 -8.73 0.37
C ASN A 461 -25.87 -9.08 1.15
N GLN A 462 -26.89 -9.68 0.54
CA GLN A 462 -28.14 -9.98 1.22
C GLN A 462 -27.92 -10.90 2.43
N GLY A 463 -28.02 -10.36 3.63
CA GLY A 463 -27.78 -11.08 4.89
C GLY A 463 -26.40 -10.81 5.50
N VAL A 464 -25.39 -10.40 4.73
CA VAL A 464 -24.08 -9.93 5.22
C VAL A 464 -24.15 -8.41 5.29
N ILE A 465 -24.33 -7.84 6.47
CA ILE A 465 -24.52 -6.40 6.64
C ILE A 465 -23.20 -5.75 7.05
N GLU A 466 -22.65 -4.87 6.20
CA GLU A 466 -21.63 -3.85 6.53
C GLU A 466 -20.30 -4.42 7.12
N PHE A 467 -19.64 -5.38 6.44
CA PHE A 467 -18.41 -6.01 6.96
C PHE A 467 -17.21 -5.92 6.03
N ASP A 468 -16.02 -5.83 6.63
CA ASP A 468 -14.75 -6.09 5.96
C ASP A 468 -14.65 -7.57 5.60
N VAL A 469 -14.67 -7.92 4.33
CA VAL A 469 -14.53 -9.31 3.87
C VAL A 469 -13.07 -9.60 3.51
N ARG A 470 -12.36 -10.20 4.45
CA ARG A 470 -10.91 -10.42 4.36
C ARG A 470 -10.53 -11.72 3.67
N ALA A 471 -11.41 -12.71 3.68
CA ALA A 471 -11.14 -14.01 3.11
C ALA A 471 -12.37 -14.55 2.38
N LEU A 472 -12.15 -15.16 1.23
CA LEU A 472 -13.15 -15.91 0.47
C LEU A 472 -12.60 -17.31 0.14
N ALA A 473 -13.41 -18.32 0.34
CA ALA A 473 -13.11 -19.70 -0.09
C ALA A 473 -14.36 -20.34 -0.68
N ILE A 474 -14.21 -21.19 -1.69
CA ILE A 474 -15.32 -21.86 -2.37
C ILE A 474 -15.01 -23.36 -2.42
N ASN A 475 -15.94 -24.19 -1.96
CA ASN A 475 -15.77 -25.64 -2.00
C ASN A 475 -16.19 -26.22 -3.37
N SER A 476 -15.95 -27.52 -3.55
CA SER A 476 -16.28 -28.24 -4.79
C SER A 476 -17.78 -28.28 -5.13
N ASN A 477 -18.66 -28.05 -4.14
CA ASN A 477 -20.10 -27.96 -4.33
C ASN A 477 -20.55 -26.56 -4.75
N GLY A 478 -19.63 -25.57 -4.82
CA GLY A 478 -19.93 -24.19 -5.14
C GLY A 478 -20.42 -23.36 -3.93
N HIS A 479 -20.38 -23.92 -2.70
CA HIS A 479 -20.68 -23.13 -1.52
C HIS A 479 -19.56 -22.13 -1.24
N ILE A 480 -19.93 -20.89 -0.95
CA ILE A 480 -19.02 -19.78 -0.74
C ILE A 480 -18.93 -19.50 0.76
N PHE A 481 -17.72 -19.32 1.26
CA PHE A 481 -17.44 -18.93 2.63
C PHE A 481 -16.73 -17.59 2.63
N ALA A 482 -17.29 -16.66 3.40
CA ALA A 482 -16.73 -15.31 3.59
C ALA A 482 -16.29 -15.16 5.04
N GLY A 483 -14.99 -14.88 5.24
CA GLY A 483 -14.43 -14.53 6.54
C GLY A 483 -14.43 -13.02 6.70
N THR A 484 -15.03 -12.54 7.78
CA THR A 484 -15.19 -11.11 8.06
C THR A 484 -14.31 -10.65 9.20
N TYR A 485 -13.91 -9.36 9.15
CA TYR A 485 -13.04 -8.73 10.14
C TYR A 485 -13.81 -7.62 10.88
N VAL A 486 -14.70 -8.03 11.79
CA VAL A 486 -15.44 -7.12 12.67
C VAL A 486 -15.45 -7.69 14.08
N GLY A 487 -15.00 -6.91 15.04
CA GLY A 487 -15.00 -7.34 16.45
C GLY A 487 -16.39 -7.55 17.01
N GLY A 488 -16.56 -8.59 17.84
CA GLY A 488 -17.80 -8.91 18.52
C GLY A 488 -18.55 -10.12 17.93
N THR A 489 -19.82 -10.28 18.30
CA THR A 489 -20.63 -11.47 17.97
C THR A 489 -21.21 -11.50 16.56
N ILE A 490 -20.95 -10.49 15.74
CA ILE A 490 -21.48 -10.35 14.38
C ILE A 490 -20.45 -10.61 13.28
N GLY A 491 -19.14 -10.59 13.59
CA GLY A 491 -18.09 -11.05 12.67
C GLY A 491 -17.98 -12.58 12.66
N GLY A 492 -17.11 -13.14 11.81
CA GLY A 492 -16.85 -14.58 11.73
C GLY A 492 -16.96 -15.13 10.32
N VAL A 493 -17.46 -16.35 10.19
CA VAL A 493 -17.64 -17.02 8.89
C VAL A 493 -19.10 -16.97 8.45
N TRP A 494 -19.32 -16.52 7.23
CA TRP A 494 -20.62 -16.53 6.55
C TRP A 494 -20.59 -17.52 5.40
N ARG A 495 -21.69 -18.23 5.17
CA ARG A 495 -21.84 -19.19 4.09
C ARG A 495 -22.99 -18.85 3.17
N SER A 496 -22.74 -18.89 1.86
CA SER A 496 -23.76 -18.92 0.82
C SER A 496 -23.76 -20.29 0.12
N THR A 497 -24.95 -20.83 -0.14
CA THR A 497 -25.16 -22.07 -0.90
C THR A 497 -25.89 -21.84 -2.21
N ASP A 498 -26.17 -20.58 -2.55
CA ASP A 498 -26.98 -20.12 -3.68
C ASP A 498 -26.27 -19.05 -4.52
N ASP A 499 -24.95 -19.24 -4.71
CA ASP A 499 -24.11 -18.36 -5.56
C ASP A 499 -24.05 -16.90 -5.07
N GLY A 500 -24.17 -16.69 -3.75
CA GLY A 500 -24.10 -15.38 -3.13
C GLY A 500 -25.45 -14.66 -2.97
N GLU A 501 -26.56 -15.24 -3.45
CA GLU A 501 -27.87 -14.57 -3.35
C GLU A 501 -28.34 -14.40 -1.91
N SER A 502 -27.97 -15.34 -1.02
CA SER A 502 -28.22 -15.22 0.42
C SER A 502 -27.06 -15.78 1.25
N TRP A 503 -26.90 -15.26 2.47
CA TRP A 503 -25.84 -15.65 3.37
C TRP A 503 -26.38 -16.04 4.74
N THR A 504 -25.77 -17.06 5.32
CA THR A 504 -26.04 -17.53 6.67
C THR A 504 -24.78 -17.41 7.52
N HIS A 505 -24.90 -16.82 8.70
CA HIS A 505 -23.82 -16.79 9.68
C HIS A 505 -23.62 -18.19 10.26
N VAL A 506 -22.44 -18.78 10.06
CA VAL A 506 -22.14 -20.17 10.43
C VAL A 506 -21.08 -20.26 11.54
N ASN A 507 -21.06 -19.30 12.41
CA ASN A 507 -20.08 -19.17 13.47
C ASN A 507 -20.67 -19.67 14.79
N ASN A 508 -20.41 -20.92 15.17
CA ASN A 508 -20.93 -21.50 16.40
C ASN A 508 -19.91 -21.35 17.55
N GLY A 509 -19.96 -20.18 18.23
CA GLY A 509 -19.38 -20.04 19.56
C GLY A 509 -17.94 -19.55 19.60
N ASP A 510 -17.36 -19.07 18.50
CA ASP A 510 -16.17 -18.26 18.60
C ASP A 510 -16.56 -16.83 18.99
N ASN A 511 -15.81 -16.23 19.87
CA ASN A 511 -16.02 -14.84 20.32
C ASN A 511 -15.13 -13.85 19.57
N CYS A 512 -14.33 -14.31 18.57
CA CYS A 512 -13.33 -13.48 17.94
C CYS A 512 -13.90 -12.63 16.82
N GLY A 513 -14.70 -13.20 15.92
CA GLY A 513 -15.27 -12.47 14.77
C GLY A 513 -14.24 -11.89 13.79
N LEU A 514 -12.94 -12.17 13.96
CA LEU A 514 -11.86 -11.59 13.18
C LEU A 514 -11.21 -12.67 12.31
N ILE A 515 -11.87 -13.06 11.22
CA ILE A 515 -11.35 -14.07 10.29
C ILE A 515 -10.49 -13.38 9.23
N TRP A 516 -9.24 -13.81 9.12
CA TRP A 516 -8.28 -13.24 8.18
C TRP A 516 -7.95 -14.15 7.01
N SER A 517 -8.07 -15.45 7.20
CA SER A 517 -7.79 -16.42 6.15
C SER A 517 -8.75 -17.61 6.19
N LEU A 518 -9.02 -18.17 5.03
CA LEU A 518 -9.84 -19.38 4.86
C LEU A 518 -9.13 -20.34 3.90
N ALA A 519 -9.18 -21.63 4.19
CA ALA A 519 -8.76 -22.68 3.28
C ALA A 519 -9.72 -23.87 3.36
N ILE A 520 -9.85 -24.61 2.26
CA ILE A 520 -10.71 -25.80 2.16
C ILE A 520 -9.87 -26.94 1.59
N ASP A 521 -9.92 -28.10 2.22
CA ASP A 521 -9.23 -29.29 1.74
C ASP A 521 -10.06 -30.05 0.69
N SER A 522 -9.47 -31.11 0.14
CA SER A 522 -10.13 -31.96 -0.85
C SER A 522 -11.29 -32.80 -0.29
N GLN A 523 -11.43 -32.91 1.01
CA GLN A 523 -12.52 -33.60 1.72
C GLN A 523 -13.68 -32.64 2.03
N GLY A 524 -13.47 -31.33 1.88
CA GLY A 524 -14.44 -30.27 2.16
C GLY A 524 -14.34 -29.76 3.59
N HIS A 525 -13.28 -30.10 4.34
CA HIS A 525 -13.02 -29.49 5.65
C HIS A 525 -12.58 -28.04 5.47
N ILE A 526 -13.07 -27.18 6.33
CA ILE A 526 -12.83 -25.74 6.24
C ILE A 526 -11.95 -25.32 7.41
N PHE A 527 -10.90 -24.55 7.11
CA PHE A 527 -9.99 -23.98 8.10
C PHE A 527 -10.12 -22.47 8.07
N ALA A 528 -10.32 -21.88 9.24
CA ALA A 528 -10.45 -20.44 9.41
C ALA A 528 -9.35 -19.93 10.34
N GLY A 529 -8.48 -19.06 9.82
CA GLY A 529 -7.41 -18.40 10.57
C GLY A 529 -7.89 -17.07 11.13
N THR A 530 -7.62 -16.86 12.43
CA THR A 530 -8.02 -15.65 13.15
C THR A 530 -6.85 -14.70 13.37
N ALA A 531 -7.14 -13.42 13.54
CA ALA A 531 -6.14 -12.40 13.82
C ALA A 531 -6.61 -11.43 14.91
N GLY A 532 -5.69 -11.06 15.82
CA GLY A 532 -5.94 -10.03 16.84
C GLY A 532 -6.63 -10.49 18.11
N CYS A 533 -7.27 -11.65 18.12
CA CYS A 533 -7.94 -12.23 19.30
C CYS A 533 -7.15 -13.37 19.98
N GLY A 534 -6.13 -13.90 19.27
CA GLY A 534 -5.26 -14.94 19.83
C GLY A 534 -5.83 -16.36 19.76
N ASP A 535 -6.92 -16.58 19.01
CA ASP A 535 -7.58 -17.89 18.94
C ASP A 535 -6.86 -18.87 17.98
N GLY A 536 -6.27 -18.41 16.87
CA GLY A 536 -5.48 -19.23 15.94
C GLY A 536 -6.32 -19.83 14.80
N VAL A 537 -6.40 -21.16 14.69
CA VAL A 537 -7.10 -21.87 13.61
C VAL A 537 -8.35 -22.56 14.14
N TYR A 538 -9.48 -22.33 13.52
CA TYR A 538 -10.70 -23.12 13.68
C TYR A 538 -10.88 -24.08 12.50
N ARG A 539 -11.43 -25.26 12.75
CA ARG A 539 -11.76 -26.27 11.74
C ARG A 539 -13.23 -26.63 11.79
N SER A 540 -13.85 -26.78 10.62
CA SER A 540 -15.17 -27.39 10.42
C SER A 540 -15.05 -28.59 9.49
N THR A 541 -15.71 -29.71 9.83
CA THR A 541 -15.77 -30.91 9.00
C THR A 541 -17.19 -31.15 8.45
N ASP A 542 -18.13 -30.25 8.71
CA ASP A 542 -19.55 -30.37 8.39
C ASP A 542 -20.07 -29.13 7.60
N ASN A 543 -19.25 -28.66 6.67
CA ASN A 543 -19.60 -27.54 5.79
C ASN A 543 -19.88 -26.22 6.54
N GLY A 544 -19.24 -25.99 7.68
CA GLY A 544 -19.35 -24.78 8.50
C GLY A 544 -20.46 -24.84 9.56
N ASP A 545 -21.21 -25.95 9.69
CA ASP A 545 -22.29 -26.04 10.66
C ASP A 545 -21.77 -26.06 12.11
N THR A 546 -20.60 -26.70 12.34
CA THR A 546 -19.89 -26.66 13.62
C THR A 546 -18.40 -26.40 13.45
N TRP A 547 -17.79 -25.75 14.43
CA TRP A 547 -16.38 -25.38 14.43
C TRP A 547 -15.68 -25.83 15.69
N GLN A 548 -14.43 -26.26 15.55
CA GLN A 548 -13.56 -26.68 16.65
C GLN A 548 -12.23 -25.94 16.58
N LEU A 549 -11.71 -25.53 17.73
CA LEU A 549 -10.39 -24.95 17.83
C LEU A 549 -9.32 -26.00 17.54
N ALA A 550 -8.40 -25.72 16.63
CA ALA A 550 -7.40 -26.65 16.11
C ALA A 550 -5.99 -26.04 16.25
N ASN A 551 -5.47 -25.90 17.47
CA ASN A 551 -4.28 -25.12 17.78
C ASN A 551 -3.15 -25.89 18.48
N THR A 552 -3.26 -27.19 18.69
CA THR A 552 -2.22 -27.94 19.44
C THR A 552 -0.87 -27.84 18.74
N GLY A 553 0.12 -27.18 19.40
CA GLY A 553 1.44 -26.92 18.82
C GLY A 553 1.58 -25.60 18.05
N LEU A 554 0.48 -24.87 17.79
CA LEU A 554 0.52 -23.55 17.16
C LEU A 554 0.93 -22.49 18.19
N THR A 555 2.20 -22.09 18.18
CA THR A 555 2.76 -21.14 19.15
C THR A 555 2.47 -19.68 18.81
N SER A 556 2.18 -19.38 17.55
CA SER A 556 1.72 -18.07 17.06
C SER A 556 0.29 -18.20 16.51
N THR A 557 -0.65 -17.47 17.11
CA THR A 557 -2.09 -17.60 16.84
C THR A 557 -2.68 -16.48 16.00
N ASN A 558 -1.85 -15.61 15.42
CA ASN A 558 -2.28 -14.56 14.50
C ASN A 558 -2.10 -15.06 13.06
N VAL A 559 -3.09 -15.82 12.57
CA VAL A 559 -3.00 -16.59 11.31
C VAL A 559 -3.50 -15.76 10.13
N ALA A 560 -2.55 -15.21 9.36
CA ALA A 560 -2.85 -14.33 8.23
C ALA A 560 -3.05 -15.09 6.91
N ALA A 561 -2.46 -16.28 6.78
CA ALA A 561 -2.56 -17.08 5.56
C ALA A 561 -2.75 -18.57 5.87
N LEU A 562 -3.58 -19.23 5.11
CA LEU A 562 -3.79 -20.68 5.14
C LEU A 562 -3.66 -21.27 3.74
N ALA A 563 -3.01 -22.41 3.60
CA ALA A 563 -2.96 -23.16 2.34
C ALA A 563 -3.00 -24.66 2.62
N VAL A 564 -3.65 -25.42 1.72
CA VAL A 564 -3.72 -26.87 1.78
C VAL A 564 -2.99 -27.45 0.58
N SER A 565 -2.09 -28.40 0.81
CA SER A 565 -1.34 -29.08 -0.22
C SER A 565 -2.09 -30.29 -0.77
N ASN A 566 -1.67 -30.76 -1.96
CA ASN A 566 -2.30 -31.92 -2.61
C ASN A 566 -2.19 -33.23 -1.81
N ASN A 567 -1.25 -33.33 -0.86
CA ASN A 567 -1.11 -34.46 0.04
C ASN A 567 -1.90 -34.29 1.36
N GLY A 568 -2.71 -33.23 1.47
CA GLY A 568 -3.58 -32.98 2.62
C GLY A 568 -2.89 -32.23 3.78
N HIS A 569 -1.61 -31.85 3.64
CA HIS A 569 -0.97 -31.05 4.68
C HIS A 569 -1.48 -29.61 4.64
N ILE A 570 -1.69 -29.02 5.82
CA ILE A 570 -2.18 -27.66 6.00
C ILE A 570 -1.02 -26.81 6.47
N PHE A 571 -0.88 -25.64 5.86
CA PHE A 571 0.13 -24.64 6.22
C PHE A 571 -0.55 -23.38 6.74
N ALA A 572 -0.10 -22.90 7.89
CA ALA A 572 -0.53 -21.66 8.51
C ALA A 572 0.63 -20.66 8.53
N GLY A 573 0.47 -19.56 7.81
CA GLY A 573 1.36 -18.41 7.86
C GLY A 573 0.87 -17.43 8.92
N THR A 574 1.74 -17.07 9.85
CA THR A 574 1.39 -16.23 10.99
C THR A 574 2.16 -14.92 10.99
N ARG A 575 1.60 -13.92 11.66
CA ARG A 575 2.24 -12.61 11.89
C ARG A 575 2.58 -12.41 13.35
N SER A 576 3.64 -11.63 13.60
CA SER A 576 4.03 -11.29 14.98
C SER A 576 2.97 -10.37 15.61
N LEU A 577 2.55 -10.76 16.84
CA LEU A 577 1.91 -9.87 17.78
C LEU A 577 2.91 -9.51 18.86
N ILE A 578 2.75 -8.37 19.55
CA ILE A 578 3.65 -7.82 20.56
C ILE A 578 4.34 -8.92 21.38
N GLY A 579 5.63 -9.19 21.07
CA GLY A 579 6.49 -10.11 21.82
C GLY A 579 6.41 -11.60 21.45
N LYS A 580 5.63 -12.00 20.44
CA LYS A 580 5.62 -13.36 19.87
C LYS A 580 5.97 -13.29 18.40
N GLY A 581 6.94 -14.10 17.93
CA GLY A 581 7.34 -14.17 16.53
C GLY A 581 6.22 -14.74 15.66
N GLY A 582 6.16 -14.31 14.37
CA GLY A 582 5.43 -15.01 13.31
C GLY A 582 6.17 -16.28 12.88
N GLY A 583 5.78 -16.88 11.76
CA GLY A 583 6.41 -18.05 11.14
C GLY A 583 5.43 -18.86 10.33
N ILE A 584 5.88 -20.03 9.88
CA ILE A 584 5.05 -21.00 9.18
C ILE A 584 4.92 -22.25 10.02
N PHE A 585 3.69 -22.70 10.17
CA PHE A 585 3.33 -23.95 10.86
C PHE A 585 2.70 -24.91 9.86
N ARG A 586 3.01 -26.20 10.02
CA ARG A 586 2.45 -27.28 9.22
C ARG A 586 1.68 -28.26 10.10
N SER A 587 0.51 -28.69 9.64
CA SER A 587 -0.22 -29.84 10.15
C SER A 587 -0.26 -30.93 9.08
N SER A 588 -0.06 -32.19 9.51
CA SER A 588 -0.19 -33.38 8.67
C SER A 588 -1.34 -34.30 9.11
N ASP A 589 -2.14 -33.86 10.06
CA ASP A 589 -3.21 -34.61 10.72
C ASP A 589 -4.50 -33.79 10.79
N ASP A 590 -4.81 -33.11 9.69
CA ASP A 590 -6.07 -32.36 9.53
C ASP A 590 -6.26 -31.25 10.58
N GLY A 591 -5.15 -30.58 10.97
CA GLY A 591 -5.15 -29.48 11.93
C GLY A 591 -5.12 -29.89 13.41
N GLU A 592 -5.10 -31.21 13.73
CA GLU A 592 -5.06 -31.66 15.12
C GLU A 592 -3.79 -31.21 15.83
N THR A 593 -2.63 -31.33 15.13
CA THR A 593 -1.35 -30.85 15.66
C THR A 593 -0.57 -30.05 14.63
N TRP A 594 0.22 -29.07 15.13
CA TRP A 594 1.03 -28.17 14.32
C TRP A 594 2.50 -28.24 14.72
N THR A 595 3.37 -28.20 13.71
CA THR A 595 4.81 -28.15 13.85
C THR A 595 5.33 -26.87 13.18
N GLU A 596 6.21 -26.13 13.83
CA GLU A 596 6.87 -24.96 13.27
C GLU A 596 7.86 -25.37 12.17
N GLU A 597 7.76 -24.78 11.00
CA GLU A 597 8.53 -25.13 9.79
C GLU A 597 9.04 -23.84 9.13
N ASP A 598 9.92 -23.12 9.81
CA ASP A 598 10.45 -21.81 9.38
C ASP A 598 11.96 -21.82 9.06
N ASN A 599 12.60 -22.98 9.00
CA ASN A 599 14.04 -23.10 8.78
C ASN A 599 14.45 -22.50 7.41
N GLY A 600 15.21 -21.40 7.45
CA GLY A 600 15.64 -20.62 6.30
C GLY A 600 14.73 -19.43 5.96
N LEU A 601 13.59 -19.27 6.67
CA LEU A 601 12.75 -18.09 6.58
C LEU A 601 13.39 -16.94 7.35
N THR A 602 13.79 -15.86 6.68
CA THR A 602 14.46 -14.72 7.33
C THR A 602 13.49 -13.58 7.66
N ALA A 603 12.24 -13.63 7.16
CA ALA A 603 11.14 -12.75 7.50
C ALA A 603 9.96 -13.61 7.98
N LEU A 604 9.52 -13.39 9.21
CA LEU A 604 8.57 -14.26 9.89
C LEU A 604 7.11 -13.78 9.85
N ASP A 605 6.86 -12.55 9.39
CA ASP A 605 5.50 -12.05 9.14
C ASP A 605 5.02 -12.51 7.76
N VAL A 606 4.21 -13.58 7.76
CA VAL A 606 3.75 -14.27 6.56
C VAL A 606 2.34 -13.81 6.21
N ASN A 607 2.18 -13.18 5.03
CA ASN A 607 0.91 -12.59 4.59
C ASN A 607 0.16 -13.47 3.58
N ALA A 608 0.89 -14.24 2.77
CA ALA A 608 0.31 -15.06 1.72
C ALA A 608 1.02 -16.41 1.60
N LEU A 609 0.27 -17.45 1.28
CA LEU A 609 0.76 -18.79 0.96
C LEU A 609 0.12 -19.27 -0.33
N SER A 610 0.90 -19.93 -1.19
CA SER A 610 0.40 -20.60 -2.39
C SER A 610 1.20 -21.86 -2.67
N ILE A 611 0.56 -22.90 -3.19
CA ILE A 611 1.16 -24.20 -3.43
C ILE A 611 0.94 -24.60 -4.89
N ASN A 612 2.00 -24.98 -5.60
CA ASN A 612 1.88 -25.41 -6.99
C ASN A 612 1.48 -26.88 -7.12
N SER A 613 1.19 -27.33 -8.34
CA SER A 613 0.71 -28.68 -8.64
C SER A 613 1.70 -29.81 -8.25
N VAL A 614 2.98 -29.50 -8.04
CA VAL A 614 4.00 -30.46 -7.60
C VAL A 614 4.31 -30.38 -6.10
N GLY A 615 3.57 -29.57 -5.35
CA GLY A 615 3.70 -29.43 -3.88
C GLY A 615 4.80 -28.46 -3.44
N HIS A 616 5.37 -27.61 -4.32
CA HIS A 616 6.23 -26.54 -3.86
C HIS A 616 5.39 -25.42 -3.24
N ILE A 617 5.81 -24.93 -2.09
CA ILE A 617 5.13 -23.90 -1.33
C ILE A 617 5.84 -22.57 -1.52
N PHE A 618 5.06 -21.53 -1.73
CA PHE A 618 5.54 -20.13 -1.79
C PHE A 618 4.95 -19.37 -0.63
N ALA A 619 5.79 -18.59 0.04
CA ALA A 619 5.40 -17.70 1.13
C ALA A 619 5.72 -16.26 0.74
N GLY A 620 4.71 -15.41 0.81
CA GLY A 620 4.81 -13.96 0.75
C GLY A 620 4.90 -13.40 2.15
N THR A 621 5.94 -12.61 2.41
CA THR A 621 6.23 -12.05 3.73
C THR A 621 6.44 -10.54 3.67
N ASP A 622 6.51 -9.87 4.82
CA ASP A 622 6.91 -8.45 4.89
C ASP A 622 8.36 -8.21 4.41
N GLY A 623 9.18 -9.25 4.30
CA GLY A 623 10.56 -9.19 3.84
C GLY A 623 10.83 -9.86 2.49
N GLY A 624 9.83 -10.12 1.67
CA GLY A 624 9.95 -10.68 0.32
C GLY A 624 9.31 -12.06 0.15
N ALA A 625 9.75 -12.80 -0.86
CA ALA A 625 9.21 -14.09 -1.25
C ALA A 625 10.16 -15.25 -0.90
N PHE A 626 9.60 -16.33 -0.40
CA PHE A 626 10.33 -17.56 -0.06
C PHE A 626 9.68 -18.78 -0.73
N GLN A 627 10.50 -19.79 -1.03
CA GLN A 627 10.05 -21.06 -1.62
C GLN A 627 10.53 -22.24 -0.80
N SER A 628 9.63 -23.19 -0.52
CA SER A 628 9.97 -24.52 -0.04
C SER A 628 9.65 -25.57 -1.12
N LYS A 629 10.57 -26.53 -1.32
CA LYS A 629 10.41 -27.68 -2.24
C LYS A 629 10.32 -29.03 -1.49
N ASN A 630 10.28 -28.99 -0.19
CA ASN A 630 10.33 -30.16 0.68
C ASN A 630 9.32 -30.04 1.84
N ASP A 631 8.09 -29.68 1.48
CA ASP A 631 6.93 -29.69 2.38
C ASP A 631 7.12 -28.80 3.63
N GLY A 632 7.72 -27.61 3.44
CA GLY A 632 7.96 -26.62 4.51
C GLY A 632 9.29 -26.79 5.25
N ALA A 633 9.94 -27.96 5.20
CA ALA A 633 11.11 -28.26 6.02
C ALA A 633 12.30 -27.33 5.83
N ASN A 634 12.43 -26.67 4.66
CA ASN A 634 13.44 -25.64 4.41
C ASN A 634 12.90 -24.59 3.43
N TRP A 635 13.25 -23.33 3.67
CA TRP A 635 12.87 -22.20 2.83
C TRP A 635 14.09 -21.56 2.17
N LEU A 636 13.92 -21.16 0.94
CA LEU A 636 14.89 -20.45 0.12
C LEU A 636 14.33 -19.06 -0.22
N ASP A 637 15.11 -18.01 0.02
CA ASP A 637 14.79 -16.66 -0.45
C ASP A 637 14.80 -16.62 -1.97
N VAL A 638 13.65 -16.26 -2.57
CA VAL A 638 13.43 -16.10 -4.01
C VAL A 638 12.98 -14.69 -4.36
N SER A 639 13.36 -13.69 -3.57
CA SER A 639 12.95 -12.30 -3.74
C SER A 639 13.62 -11.57 -4.91
N SER A 640 14.59 -12.18 -5.58
CA SER A 640 15.34 -11.53 -6.67
C SER A 640 14.42 -11.09 -7.81
N GLY A 641 14.48 -9.81 -8.18
CA GLY A 641 13.64 -9.19 -9.21
C GLY A 641 12.39 -8.49 -8.67
N LEU A 642 12.07 -8.63 -7.38
CA LEU A 642 11.05 -7.78 -6.74
C LEU A 642 11.57 -6.36 -6.55
N ILE A 643 10.71 -5.36 -6.64
CA ILE A 643 11.00 -3.95 -6.38
C ILE A 643 9.96 -3.42 -5.38
N PRO A 644 10.35 -2.99 -4.18
CA PRO A 644 11.69 -3.11 -3.59
C PRO A 644 12.09 -4.58 -3.38
N PRO A 645 13.39 -4.90 -3.35
CA PRO A 645 13.84 -6.31 -3.34
C PRO A 645 13.35 -7.12 -2.12
N ARG A 646 12.74 -6.49 -1.13
CA ARG A 646 12.17 -7.12 0.07
C ARG A 646 10.94 -6.36 0.60
N GLY A 647 10.07 -5.88 -0.30
CA GLY A 647 8.77 -5.31 0.07
C GLY A 647 7.75 -6.37 0.46
N PRO A 648 6.67 -6.00 1.17
CA PRO A 648 5.59 -6.90 1.54
C PRO A 648 4.96 -7.56 0.30
N ILE A 649 4.78 -8.87 0.39
CA ILE A 649 4.01 -9.67 -0.58
C ILE A 649 2.69 -10.02 0.08
N ASP A 650 1.61 -9.45 -0.40
CA ASP A 650 0.29 -9.59 0.22
C ASP A 650 -0.61 -10.61 -0.49
N ALA A 651 -0.27 -10.97 -1.72
CA ALA A 651 -0.99 -11.98 -2.49
C ALA A 651 -0.05 -12.89 -3.29
N LEU A 652 -0.38 -14.16 -3.38
CA LEU A 652 0.31 -15.15 -4.20
C LEU A 652 -0.71 -16.02 -4.93
N ALA A 653 -0.47 -16.28 -6.21
CA ALA A 653 -1.23 -17.23 -7.00
C ALA A 653 -0.32 -17.94 -8.01
N ILE A 654 -0.71 -19.12 -8.48
CA ILE A 654 0.06 -19.90 -9.46
C ILE A 654 -0.88 -20.33 -10.58
N ASP A 655 -0.49 -20.08 -11.83
CA ASP A 655 -1.28 -20.44 -12.99
C ASP A 655 -1.16 -21.94 -13.35
N SER A 656 -1.96 -22.41 -14.31
CA SER A 656 -1.95 -23.78 -14.77
C SER A 656 -0.65 -24.19 -15.48
N GLU A 657 0.13 -23.22 -15.95
CA GLU A 657 1.45 -23.45 -16.59
C GLU A 657 2.58 -23.49 -15.55
N GLY A 658 2.28 -23.18 -14.28
CA GLY A 658 3.18 -23.20 -13.16
C GLY A 658 3.95 -21.91 -12.94
N PHE A 659 3.56 -20.78 -13.56
CA PHE A 659 4.11 -19.48 -13.21
C PHE A 659 3.49 -18.96 -11.91
N ALA A 660 4.33 -18.45 -11.02
CA ALA A 660 3.90 -17.80 -9.81
C ALA A 660 3.69 -16.30 -10.06
N PHE A 661 2.66 -15.74 -9.45
CA PHE A 661 2.32 -14.33 -9.44
C PHE A 661 2.32 -13.82 -8.00
N ALA A 662 2.93 -12.66 -7.78
CA ALA A 662 3.00 -12.01 -6.49
C ALA A 662 2.40 -10.60 -6.57
N GLY A 663 1.40 -10.32 -5.75
CA GLY A 663 0.85 -8.99 -5.51
C GLY A 663 1.60 -8.33 -4.37
N THR A 664 2.03 -7.10 -4.57
CA THR A 664 2.88 -6.37 -3.64
C THR A 664 2.22 -5.10 -3.13
N ALA A 665 2.60 -4.65 -1.94
CA ALA A 665 2.17 -3.38 -1.40
C ALA A 665 2.88 -2.22 -2.13
N GLY A 666 2.23 -1.69 -3.18
CA GLY A 666 2.70 -0.52 -3.92
C GLY A 666 3.64 -0.80 -5.11
N GLY A 667 3.91 -2.08 -5.45
CA GLY A 667 4.72 -2.44 -6.61
C GLY A 667 3.96 -3.14 -7.74
N GLY A 668 2.63 -3.27 -7.62
CA GLY A 668 1.79 -3.98 -8.58
C GLY A 668 1.98 -5.50 -8.53
N VAL A 669 1.86 -6.15 -9.68
CA VAL A 669 1.98 -7.60 -9.83
C VAL A 669 3.32 -7.98 -10.46
N PHE A 670 3.97 -8.97 -9.87
CA PHE A 670 5.18 -9.62 -10.39
C PHE A 670 4.86 -11.05 -10.84
N ARG A 671 5.54 -11.52 -11.88
CA ARG A 671 5.43 -12.89 -12.41
C ARG A 671 6.79 -13.56 -12.34
N SER A 672 6.85 -14.85 -12.01
CA SER A 672 8.11 -15.61 -12.09
C SER A 672 8.61 -15.71 -13.54
N VAL A 673 9.91 -15.53 -13.74
CA VAL A 673 10.54 -15.53 -15.08
C VAL A 673 10.48 -16.93 -15.73
N GLN A 674 10.45 -17.97 -14.89
CA GLN A 674 10.32 -19.36 -15.31
C GLN A 674 9.17 -20.05 -14.58
N PRO A 675 8.54 -21.06 -15.19
CA PRO A 675 7.58 -21.89 -14.48
C PRO A 675 8.21 -22.55 -13.25
N THR A 676 7.50 -22.54 -12.15
CA THR A 676 7.94 -23.14 -10.87
C THR A 676 7.82 -24.66 -10.86
N VAL A 677 7.19 -25.23 -11.89
CA VAL A 677 7.10 -26.66 -12.18
C VAL A 677 8.05 -26.99 -13.35
N ARG A 678 8.78 -28.10 -13.28
CA ARG A 678 9.53 -28.57 -14.45
C ARG A 678 8.53 -29.02 -15.50
N SER A 679 8.52 -28.43 -16.68
CA SER A 679 7.92 -29.07 -17.85
C SER A 679 8.61 -30.42 -18.05
N THR A 680 7.89 -31.52 -17.99
CA THR A 680 8.40 -32.80 -18.50
C THR A 680 8.79 -32.56 -19.96
N PRO A 681 10.06 -32.78 -20.36
CA PRO A 681 10.42 -32.63 -21.76
C PRO A 681 9.48 -33.51 -22.59
N ALA A 682 8.89 -32.95 -23.64
CA ALA A 682 8.08 -33.74 -24.56
C ALA A 682 8.85 -34.99 -24.94
N PRO A 683 8.24 -36.19 -24.95
CA PRO A 683 8.91 -37.42 -25.31
C PRO A 683 9.62 -37.20 -26.65
N ARG A 684 10.94 -37.36 -26.69
CA ARG A 684 11.68 -37.25 -27.95
C ARG A 684 11.00 -38.18 -28.97
N PRO A 685 10.63 -37.69 -30.16
CA PRO A 685 10.05 -38.56 -31.18
C PRO A 685 10.99 -39.74 -31.35
N ARG A 686 10.46 -40.96 -31.25
CA ARG A 686 11.21 -42.18 -31.48
C ARG A 686 11.93 -42.03 -32.83
N PRO A 687 13.24 -42.31 -32.91
CA PRO A 687 13.93 -42.31 -34.19
C PRO A 687 13.15 -43.28 -35.12
N THR A 688 12.78 -42.81 -36.28
CA THR A 688 12.22 -43.63 -37.34
C THR A 688 13.18 -44.81 -37.61
N PRO A 689 12.76 -46.05 -37.61
CA PRO A 689 13.62 -47.19 -37.92
C PRO A 689 14.25 -46.97 -39.28
N ARG A 690 15.59 -47.05 -39.37
CA ARG A 690 16.29 -47.02 -40.65
C ARG A 690 15.77 -48.17 -41.52
N PRO A 691 15.40 -47.95 -42.79
CA PRO A 691 15.07 -49.04 -43.70
C PRO A 691 16.21 -50.07 -43.73
N ARG A 692 15.86 -51.31 -43.59
CA ARG A 692 16.83 -52.40 -43.77
C ARG A 692 17.40 -52.34 -45.20
N PRO A 693 18.71 -52.48 -45.37
CA PRO A 693 19.27 -52.59 -46.71
C PRO A 693 18.69 -53.86 -47.37
N THR A 694 18.21 -53.69 -48.59
CA THR A 694 17.82 -54.79 -49.47
C THR A 694 19.03 -55.64 -49.79
N PRO A 695 18.96 -56.98 -49.71
CA PRO A 695 20.05 -57.83 -50.10
C PRO A 695 20.32 -57.68 -51.63
N PRO A 696 21.58 -57.75 -52.10
CA PRO A 696 21.89 -57.72 -53.54
C PRO A 696 21.30 -58.95 -54.21
N LEU A 697 20.79 -58.76 -55.44
CA LEU A 697 20.36 -59.82 -56.35
C LEU A 697 21.55 -60.64 -56.80
#